data_621723604a76bd8ed67b9098b54c2ba3
#
_entry.id   621723604a76bd8ed67b9098b54c2ba3
#
_cell.length_a   1.000
_cell.length_b   1.000
_cell.length_c   1.000
_cell.angle_alpha   90.00
_cell.angle_beta   90.00
_cell.angle_gamma   90.00
#
_symmetry.space_group_name_H-M   'P 1'
#
loop_
_entity.id
_entity.type
_entity.pdbx_description
1 polymer ?
#
loop_
_entity_poly.entity_id
_entity_poly.type
_entity_poly.pdbx_seq_one_letter_code
_entity_poly.pdbx_strand_id
1 'polypeptide(L)'
;MIHLAQYFPITDPTLTFFVVLLIILLAPIIMGKLRIPHIIGMVLAGVVVGKYGLNILVRDNSFELFGRVGLYYIMFLAALEMDMESIRKNRNRLLIFALLTFTVPLLLTYFMGIHLLNYGITASLLLGCIMASNTLVAYPIVSRYGLQRKPSVTLSVGSSIISLIFSLIMLAAIVASNKGEGSIGFWLFFVSKFVIYCAAAIFLLPRLTRWFLRRYSDAVMQFIFVLASLFLCAALSAAIGLEGIFGAFLSGLILNRYIPSVSPLKNRLEFIGNAVFIPYFLIGVGMLINVRLLFTGGGILWAVICITLFGTLGKAIAAYAACFGFRMPISSGHMMFGMTSAHAAGAIAMVMVGMNLLGEDGAPLVSAQMLNAVIVMILFTCIISSVITEQSAQRIILRDKELPVEAHRKANDQRILVPVKYPEYAERLMNMAILMLNRKQTRGLVALNVVYDGEHMHRNMEQGNRLLEQMTQYCAGSDIQIQTQTRISANIANGIKHAFKEFQATEILIGMHTHKEVSTKFWGEFHQSLFNGLNQQITMARLAQPLNTIRRIQVAVPSRAEFEPGFYRWLERLSRIAGNLECRIQFHGRTETLSLVNEYIKNRHPQVRADYSNMDHWNELPKLANDVADDHLFVIVTARKGTVSYKNALEYLPDEIQRYFNGKNLVIIFPDQYGDQEVMTYSQSQHTEERSAWESLARWIDKRRKMLSKNK
;
A
#
# COMPACT_ATOMS: atom_id res chain seq x y z
N MET A 1 42.20 -20.64 7.25
CA MET A 1 41.21 -19.62 6.80
C MET A 1 41.45 -19.36 5.34
N ILE A 2 40.65 -20.00 4.50
CA ILE A 2 40.75 -20.01 3.04
C ILE A 2 40.65 -18.57 2.54
N HIS A 3 41.44 -18.22 1.53
CA HIS A 3 41.53 -16.94 0.81
C HIS A 3 40.17 -16.39 0.27
N LEU A 4 39.16 -16.25 1.11
CA LEU A 4 37.88 -15.63 0.74
C LEU A 4 38.05 -14.13 0.43
N ALA A 5 39.04 -13.47 1.01
CA ALA A 5 39.31 -12.05 0.76
C ALA A 5 39.75 -11.74 -0.69
N GLN A 6 40.16 -12.73 -1.46
CA GLN A 6 40.60 -12.59 -2.85
C GLN A 6 39.42 -12.53 -3.85
N TYR A 7 38.21 -12.92 -3.41
CA TYR A 7 36.98 -12.94 -4.23
C TYR A 7 36.07 -11.75 -3.96
N PHE A 8 36.39 -10.91 -2.99
CA PHE A 8 35.62 -9.71 -2.65
C PHE A 8 36.43 -8.44 -2.93
N PRO A 9 35.78 -7.38 -3.50
CA PRO A 9 34.37 -7.29 -3.84
C PRO A 9 34.01 -8.03 -5.14
N ILE A 10 32.78 -8.52 -5.24
CA ILE A 10 32.23 -9.18 -6.43
C ILE A 10 32.10 -8.14 -7.53
N THR A 11 32.77 -8.41 -8.67
CA THR A 11 32.75 -7.54 -9.86
C THR A 11 31.95 -8.13 -11.01
N ASP A 12 31.63 -9.44 -10.94
CA ASP A 12 30.80 -10.09 -11.95
C ASP A 12 29.34 -9.62 -11.82
N PRO A 13 28.75 -9.06 -12.91
CA PRO A 13 27.36 -8.54 -12.88
C PRO A 13 26.33 -9.62 -12.54
N THR A 14 26.55 -10.87 -12.98
CA THR A 14 25.62 -11.99 -12.74
C THR A 14 25.58 -12.35 -11.26
N LEU A 15 26.77 -12.47 -10.63
CA LEU A 15 26.87 -12.73 -9.19
C LEU A 15 26.35 -11.55 -8.36
N THR A 16 26.61 -10.30 -8.78
CA THR A 16 26.05 -9.12 -8.15
C THR A 16 24.52 -9.16 -8.17
N PHE A 17 23.94 -9.47 -9.32
CA PHE A 17 22.48 -9.59 -9.46
C PHE A 17 21.91 -10.71 -8.59
N PHE A 18 22.57 -11.88 -8.56
CA PHE A 18 22.20 -13.00 -7.70
C PHE A 18 22.21 -12.62 -6.22
N VAL A 19 23.27 -11.97 -5.73
CA VAL A 19 23.36 -11.54 -4.32
C VAL A 19 22.26 -10.55 -3.99
N VAL A 20 21.95 -9.61 -4.88
CA VAL A 20 20.84 -8.66 -4.68
C VAL A 20 19.50 -9.38 -4.60
N LEU A 21 19.23 -10.33 -5.51
CA LEU A 21 18.01 -11.15 -5.45
C LEU A 21 17.92 -11.98 -4.16
N LEU A 22 19.05 -12.50 -3.69
CA LEU A 22 19.10 -13.23 -2.42
C LEU A 22 18.77 -12.31 -1.22
N ILE A 23 19.26 -11.08 -1.24
CA ILE A 23 18.91 -10.06 -0.23
C ILE A 23 17.42 -9.73 -0.29
N ILE A 24 16.88 -9.52 -1.49
CA ILE A 24 15.45 -9.22 -1.70
C ILE A 24 14.58 -10.36 -1.15
N LEU A 25 15.03 -11.61 -1.31
CA LEU A 25 14.33 -12.78 -0.78
C LEU A 25 14.45 -12.91 0.74
N LEU A 26 15.66 -12.79 1.28
CA LEU A 26 15.94 -13.11 2.69
C LEU A 26 15.63 -11.95 3.65
N ALA A 27 15.89 -10.69 3.26
CA ALA A 27 15.71 -9.55 4.15
C ALA A 27 14.24 -9.41 4.66
N PRO A 28 13.19 -9.54 3.85
CA PRO A 28 11.82 -9.52 4.34
C PRO A 28 11.49 -10.67 5.30
N ILE A 29 12.06 -11.86 5.07
CA ILE A 29 11.86 -13.04 5.93
C ILE A 29 12.45 -12.81 7.32
N ILE A 30 13.69 -12.32 7.35
CA ILE A 30 14.42 -12.02 8.59
C ILE A 30 13.72 -10.88 9.36
N MET A 31 13.39 -9.80 8.66
CA MET A 31 12.72 -8.64 9.26
C MET A 31 11.31 -8.97 9.74
N GLY A 32 10.60 -9.85 9.05
CA GLY A 32 9.29 -10.34 9.47
C GLY A 32 9.35 -11.07 10.83
N LYS A 33 10.42 -11.85 11.07
CA LYS A 33 10.66 -12.48 12.38
C LYS A 33 10.99 -11.47 13.48
N LEU A 34 11.69 -10.39 13.12
CA LEU A 34 12.07 -9.31 14.04
C LEU A 34 10.94 -8.28 14.26
N ARG A 35 9.83 -8.39 13.53
CA ARG A 35 8.72 -7.41 13.50
C ARG A 35 9.17 -5.99 13.11
N ILE A 36 10.17 -5.90 12.25
CA ILE A 36 10.69 -4.65 11.68
C ILE A 36 10.17 -4.51 10.23
N PRO A 37 9.81 -3.30 9.76
CA PRO A 37 9.43 -3.09 8.37
C PRO A 37 10.49 -3.61 7.40
N HIS A 38 10.09 -4.38 6.39
CA HIS A 38 11.01 -5.01 5.44
C HIS A 38 11.86 -4.00 4.65
N ILE A 39 11.37 -2.78 4.46
CA ILE A 39 12.09 -1.67 3.80
C ILE A 39 13.38 -1.35 4.56
N ILE A 40 13.30 -1.28 5.91
CA ILE A 40 14.49 -1.06 6.76
C ILE A 40 15.48 -2.20 6.58
N GLY A 41 15.00 -3.45 6.48
CA GLY A 41 15.84 -4.62 6.25
C GLY A 41 16.65 -4.56 4.97
N MET A 42 16.05 -4.06 3.89
CA MET A 42 16.74 -3.89 2.62
C MET A 42 17.83 -2.81 2.69
N VAL A 43 17.55 -1.69 3.36
CA VAL A 43 18.54 -0.63 3.57
C VAL A 43 19.69 -1.14 4.45
N LEU A 44 19.39 -1.83 5.56
CA LEU A 44 20.41 -2.40 6.44
C LEU A 44 21.24 -3.48 5.73
N ALA A 45 20.62 -4.34 4.92
CA ALA A 45 21.35 -5.30 4.09
C ALA A 45 22.30 -4.58 3.13
N GLY A 46 21.89 -3.47 2.52
CA GLY A 46 22.75 -2.61 1.70
C GLY A 46 23.95 -2.07 2.48
N VAL A 47 23.77 -1.63 3.74
CA VAL A 47 24.86 -1.20 4.61
C VAL A 47 25.86 -2.34 4.85
N VAL A 48 25.36 -3.56 5.08
CA VAL A 48 26.22 -4.74 5.37
C VAL A 48 27.02 -5.16 4.13
N VAL A 49 26.39 -5.24 2.95
CA VAL A 49 27.06 -5.73 1.74
C VAL A 49 27.88 -4.65 1.02
N GLY A 50 27.64 -3.38 1.32
CA GLY A 50 28.32 -2.24 0.69
C GLY A 50 29.78 -2.11 1.06
N LYS A 51 30.46 -1.17 0.39
CA LYS A 51 31.90 -0.86 0.54
C LYS A 51 32.33 -0.63 1.99
N TYR A 52 31.47 -0.01 2.77
CA TYR A 52 31.76 0.37 4.17
C TYR A 52 31.35 -0.68 5.19
N GLY A 53 30.64 -1.72 4.78
CA GLY A 53 30.31 -2.91 5.56
C GLY A 53 31.33 -4.03 5.35
N LEU A 54 30.84 -5.17 4.83
CA LEU A 54 31.64 -6.35 4.50
C LEU A 54 32.31 -6.25 3.13
N ASN A 55 32.07 -5.20 2.35
CA ASN A 55 32.61 -4.98 1.00
C ASN A 55 32.36 -6.14 0.05
N ILE A 56 31.14 -6.69 0.07
CA ILE A 56 30.74 -7.83 -0.77
C ILE A 56 30.43 -7.34 -2.19
N LEU A 57 29.69 -6.25 -2.32
CA LEU A 57 29.24 -5.67 -3.59
C LEU A 57 29.88 -4.33 -3.88
N VAL A 58 30.20 -4.09 -5.15
CA VAL A 58 30.58 -2.78 -5.65
C VAL A 58 29.35 -2.10 -6.23
N ARG A 59 29.22 -0.81 -5.94
CA ARG A 59 28.24 0.03 -6.61
C ARG A 59 28.83 0.52 -7.93
N ASP A 60 28.72 -0.32 -8.94
CA ASP A 60 29.10 -0.02 -10.32
C ASP A 60 28.01 0.77 -11.07
N ASN A 61 28.27 1.14 -12.32
CA ASN A 61 27.31 1.85 -13.16
C ASN A 61 26.02 1.05 -13.40
N SER A 62 26.11 -0.27 -13.44
CA SER A 62 24.94 -1.16 -13.62
C SER A 62 24.05 -1.12 -12.38
N PHE A 63 24.67 -1.20 -11.20
CA PHE A 63 23.94 -1.09 -9.93
C PHE A 63 23.28 0.27 -9.78
N GLU A 64 24.00 1.35 -10.15
CA GLU A 64 23.46 2.70 -10.09
C GLU A 64 22.29 2.90 -11.05
N LEU A 65 22.33 2.31 -12.24
CA LEU A 65 21.21 2.33 -13.19
C LEU A 65 19.95 1.73 -12.56
N PHE A 66 20.02 0.51 -12.01
CA PHE A 66 18.88 -0.15 -11.38
C PHE A 66 18.37 0.63 -10.14
N GLY A 67 19.27 1.22 -9.37
CA GLY A 67 18.92 2.07 -8.24
C GLY A 67 18.15 3.31 -8.67
N ARG A 68 18.59 4.01 -9.75
CA ARG A 68 17.88 5.17 -10.32
C ARG A 68 16.52 4.76 -10.90
N VAL A 69 16.48 3.64 -11.62
CA VAL A 69 15.21 3.07 -12.13
C VAL A 69 14.23 2.84 -10.99
N GLY A 70 14.68 2.24 -9.88
CA GLY A 70 13.83 1.99 -8.71
C GLY A 70 13.28 3.28 -8.08
N LEU A 71 14.11 4.32 -7.98
CA LEU A 71 13.70 5.63 -7.48
C LEU A 71 12.62 6.27 -8.37
N TYR A 72 12.82 6.26 -9.69
CA TYR A 72 11.84 6.80 -10.64
C TYR A 72 10.55 5.98 -10.61
N TYR A 73 10.66 4.68 -10.42
CA TYR A 73 9.52 3.78 -10.34
C TYR A 73 8.64 4.04 -9.11
N ILE A 74 9.25 4.28 -7.93
CA ILE A 74 8.51 4.66 -6.72
C ILE A 74 7.68 5.92 -6.98
N MET A 75 8.29 6.92 -7.58
CA MET A 75 7.63 8.21 -7.84
C MET A 75 6.52 8.08 -8.88
N PHE A 76 6.76 7.29 -9.90
CA PHE A 76 5.76 6.98 -10.93
C PHE A 76 4.54 6.26 -10.35
N LEU A 77 4.76 5.18 -9.57
CA LEU A 77 3.66 4.44 -8.93
C LEU A 77 2.91 5.32 -7.94
N ALA A 78 3.61 6.11 -7.13
CA ALA A 78 2.98 7.05 -6.23
C ALA A 78 2.03 8.02 -6.96
N ALA A 79 2.47 8.58 -8.09
CA ALA A 79 1.65 9.46 -8.93
C ALA A 79 0.50 8.73 -9.62
N LEU A 80 0.73 7.50 -10.07
CA LEU A 80 -0.28 6.67 -10.73
C LEU A 80 -1.44 6.28 -9.78
N GLU A 81 -1.17 6.19 -8.49
CA GLU A 81 -2.15 5.82 -7.47
C GLU A 81 -2.85 7.03 -6.82
N MET A 82 -2.42 8.25 -7.13
CA MET A 82 -2.98 9.47 -6.54
C MET A 82 -4.44 9.70 -6.94
N ASP A 83 -5.24 10.11 -5.96
CA ASP A 83 -6.60 10.59 -6.20
C ASP A 83 -6.57 12.05 -6.66
N MET A 84 -6.70 12.25 -7.99
CA MET A 84 -6.67 13.57 -8.61
C MET A 84 -7.84 14.47 -8.20
N GLU A 85 -8.99 13.88 -7.87
CA GLU A 85 -10.15 14.64 -7.40
C GLU A 85 -9.89 15.21 -6.00
N SER A 86 -9.33 14.40 -5.11
CA SER A 86 -8.92 14.81 -3.77
C SER A 86 -7.88 15.92 -3.80
N ILE A 87 -6.90 15.84 -4.70
CA ILE A 87 -5.88 16.90 -4.90
C ILE A 87 -6.53 18.21 -5.32
N ARG A 88 -7.39 18.16 -6.34
CA ARG A 88 -8.09 19.35 -6.84
C ARG A 88 -8.96 20.01 -5.77
N LYS A 89 -9.63 19.20 -4.97
CA LYS A 89 -10.48 19.67 -3.85
C LYS A 89 -9.66 20.27 -2.71
N ASN A 90 -8.45 19.76 -2.44
CA ASN A 90 -7.61 20.17 -1.31
C ASN A 90 -6.38 20.99 -1.74
N ARG A 91 -6.37 21.62 -2.92
CA ARG A 91 -5.20 22.31 -3.48
C ARG A 91 -4.56 23.33 -2.56
N ASN A 92 -5.37 24.12 -1.83
CA ASN A 92 -4.88 25.15 -0.91
C ASN A 92 -4.15 24.51 0.30
N ARG A 93 -4.73 23.43 0.87
CA ARG A 93 -4.10 22.69 1.97
C ARG A 93 -2.78 22.04 1.51
N LEU A 94 -2.75 21.55 0.27
CA LEU A 94 -1.56 20.97 -0.34
C LEU A 94 -0.44 22.01 -0.46
N LEU A 95 -0.73 23.19 -0.99
CA LEU A 95 0.24 24.28 -1.14
C LEU A 95 0.75 24.78 0.22
N ILE A 96 -0.14 24.98 1.19
CA ILE A 96 0.24 25.38 2.56
C ILE A 96 1.19 24.35 3.18
N PHE A 97 0.84 23.06 3.09
CA PHE A 97 1.69 22.01 3.64
C PHE A 97 3.02 21.88 2.90
N ALA A 98 3.03 22.05 1.58
CA ALA A 98 4.26 22.08 0.79
C ALA A 98 5.19 23.24 1.21
N LEU A 99 4.61 24.42 1.41
CA LEU A 99 5.38 25.59 1.87
C LEU A 99 5.93 25.35 3.30
N LEU A 100 5.13 24.84 4.21
CA LEU A 100 5.57 24.53 5.59
C LEU A 100 6.67 23.48 5.61
N THR A 101 6.51 22.36 4.87
CA THR A 101 7.50 21.27 4.85
C THR A 101 8.78 21.65 4.08
N PHE A 102 8.76 22.74 3.34
CA PHE A 102 9.95 23.34 2.72
C PHE A 102 10.59 24.37 3.65
N THR A 103 9.85 25.41 4.07
CA THR A 103 10.42 26.58 4.77
C THR A 103 10.86 26.27 6.18
N VAL A 104 10.10 25.48 6.96
CA VAL A 104 10.42 25.23 8.37
C VAL A 104 11.72 24.42 8.53
N PRO A 105 11.94 23.28 7.85
CA PRO A 105 13.21 22.57 7.92
C PRO A 105 14.37 23.40 7.35
N LEU A 106 14.13 24.13 6.26
CA LEU A 106 15.14 25.01 5.66
C LEU A 106 15.67 26.03 6.68
N LEU A 107 14.78 26.79 7.31
CA LEU A 107 15.16 27.82 8.26
C LEU A 107 15.84 27.23 9.50
N LEU A 108 15.25 26.18 10.09
CA LEU A 108 15.84 25.54 11.28
C LEU A 108 17.24 25.02 11.02
N THR A 109 17.44 24.33 9.90
CA THR A 109 18.77 23.78 9.58
C THR A 109 19.75 24.84 9.09
N TYR A 110 19.29 25.93 8.46
CA TYR A 110 20.10 27.07 8.12
C TYR A 110 20.67 27.74 9.38
N PHE A 111 19.83 28.09 10.35
CA PHE A 111 20.28 28.69 11.60
C PHE A 111 21.16 27.75 12.41
N MET A 112 20.81 26.45 12.44
CA MET A 112 21.65 25.43 13.09
C MET A 112 23.03 25.34 12.43
N GLY A 113 23.10 25.37 11.10
CA GLY A 113 24.36 25.32 10.35
C GLY A 113 25.30 26.48 10.71
N ILE A 114 24.76 27.69 10.82
CA ILE A 114 25.55 28.89 11.17
C ILE A 114 25.96 28.86 12.64
N HIS A 115 25.03 28.62 13.58
CA HIS A 115 25.29 28.85 15.01
C HIS A 115 25.85 27.62 15.75
N LEU A 116 25.52 26.40 15.33
CA LEU A 116 25.97 25.18 16.01
C LEU A 116 27.12 24.49 15.28
N LEU A 117 27.12 24.51 13.95
CA LEU A 117 28.15 23.82 13.15
C LEU A 117 29.20 24.78 12.60
N ASN A 118 29.01 26.09 12.75
CA ASN A 118 29.90 27.15 12.24
C ASN A 118 30.18 27.03 10.73
N TYR A 119 29.17 26.61 9.97
CA TYR A 119 29.28 26.59 8.50
C TYR A 119 29.04 27.98 7.92
N GLY A 120 29.67 28.27 6.79
CA GLY A 120 29.41 29.50 6.06
C GLY A 120 27.96 29.66 5.62
N ILE A 121 27.53 30.87 5.33
CA ILE A 121 26.12 31.21 4.97
C ILE A 121 25.64 30.35 3.82
N THR A 122 26.39 30.24 2.73
CA THR A 122 26.02 29.49 1.52
C THR A 122 25.94 27.96 1.80
N ALA A 123 26.92 27.45 2.57
CA ALA A 123 26.93 26.04 2.96
C ALA A 123 25.72 25.68 3.87
N SER A 124 25.38 26.57 4.83
CA SER A 124 24.23 26.43 5.69
C SER A 124 22.92 26.52 4.94
N LEU A 125 22.83 27.39 3.93
CA LEU A 125 21.66 27.49 3.05
C LEU A 125 21.50 26.23 2.19
N LEU A 126 22.59 25.68 1.67
CA LEU A 126 22.58 24.41 0.94
C LEU A 126 22.12 23.25 1.85
N LEU A 127 22.63 23.19 3.08
CA LEU A 127 22.19 22.20 4.06
C LEU A 127 20.69 22.34 4.36
N GLY A 128 20.20 23.56 4.52
CA GLY A 128 18.78 23.86 4.67
C GLY A 128 17.95 23.38 3.48
N CYS A 129 18.46 23.58 2.27
CA CYS A 129 17.84 23.11 1.04
C CYS A 129 17.76 21.58 0.96
N ILE A 130 18.83 20.87 1.37
CA ILE A 130 18.88 19.42 1.44
C ILE A 130 17.81 18.89 2.43
N MET A 131 17.72 19.50 3.61
CA MET A 131 16.76 19.09 4.64
C MET A 131 15.32 19.49 4.31
N ALA A 132 15.09 20.48 3.47
CA ALA A 132 13.78 20.83 2.96
C ALA A 132 13.25 19.80 1.96
N SER A 133 14.12 19.18 1.16
CA SER A 133 13.74 18.11 0.24
C SER A 133 13.28 16.86 0.98
N ASN A 134 12.44 16.05 0.36
CA ASN A 134 12.00 14.76 0.89
C ASN A 134 11.88 13.71 -0.21
N THR A 135 12.06 12.46 0.18
CA THR A 135 11.88 11.31 -0.70
C THR A 135 10.85 10.35 -0.11
N LEU A 136 9.92 9.89 -0.93
CA LEU A 136 8.81 9.02 -0.49
C LEU A 136 9.25 7.56 -0.25
N VAL A 137 10.30 7.35 0.54
CA VAL A 137 10.84 6.01 0.86
C VAL A 137 9.79 5.14 1.55
N ALA A 138 8.95 5.71 2.40
CA ALA A 138 7.92 4.99 3.14
C ALA A 138 6.61 4.77 2.35
N TYR A 139 6.50 5.26 1.10
CA TYR A 139 5.30 5.11 0.30
C TYR A 139 4.85 3.65 0.09
N PRO A 140 5.76 2.68 -0.16
CA PRO A 140 5.39 1.27 -0.28
C PRO A 140 4.69 0.70 0.97
N ILE A 141 4.98 1.25 2.16
CA ILE A 141 4.27 0.88 3.40
C ILE A 141 2.80 1.30 3.28
N VAL A 142 2.57 2.55 2.90
CA VAL A 142 1.22 3.12 2.75
C VAL A 142 0.41 2.38 1.68
N SER A 143 1.05 2.04 0.54
CA SER A 143 0.44 1.26 -0.52
C SER A 143 0.02 -0.12 -0.03
N ARG A 144 0.88 -0.80 0.72
CA ARG A 144 0.59 -2.11 1.31
C ARG A 144 -0.62 -2.11 2.26
N TYR A 145 -0.83 -1.00 2.99
CA TYR A 145 -1.97 -0.82 3.90
C TYR A 145 -3.23 -0.27 3.21
N GLY A 146 -3.20 -0.03 1.90
CA GLY A 146 -4.36 0.48 1.15
C GLY A 146 -4.76 1.93 1.47
N LEU A 147 -3.83 2.74 2.00
CA LEU A 147 -4.10 4.10 2.48
C LEU A 147 -3.79 5.21 1.46
N GLN A 148 -3.51 4.87 0.19
CA GLN A 148 -3.06 5.81 -0.85
C GLN A 148 -4.02 6.99 -1.06
N ARG A 149 -5.33 6.75 -0.89
CA ARG A 149 -6.39 7.75 -1.08
C ARG A 149 -6.71 8.58 0.16
N LYS A 150 -6.07 8.31 1.29
CA LYS A 150 -6.30 9.11 2.51
C LYS A 150 -5.77 10.54 2.34
N PRO A 151 -6.50 11.56 2.84
CA PRO A 151 -6.09 12.96 2.69
C PRO A 151 -4.69 13.24 3.21
N SER A 152 -4.29 12.65 4.35
CA SER A 152 -2.94 12.81 4.91
C SER A 152 -1.85 12.27 3.95
N VAL A 153 -2.10 11.15 3.29
CA VAL A 153 -1.18 10.56 2.33
C VAL A 153 -1.11 11.39 1.04
N THR A 154 -2.27 11.74 0.49
CA THR A 154 -2.35 12.58 -0.73
C THR A 154 -1.66 13.93 -0.51
N LEU A 155 -1.87 14.57 0.65
CA LEU A 155 -1.18 15.81 1.01
C LEU A 155 0.34 15.60 1.15
N SER A 156 0.78 14.51 1.76
CA SER A 156 2.21 14.21 1.93
C SER A 156 2.91 13.96 0.60
N VAL A 157 2.31 13.17 -0.29
CA VAL A 157 2.90 12.89 -1.61
C VAL A 157 2.99 14.17 -2.45
N GLY A 158 1.89 14.91 -2.55
CA GLY A 158 1.87 16.14 -3.33
C GLY A 158 2.79 17.23 -2.76
N SER A 159 2.84 17.41 -1.44
CA SER A 159 3.72 18.39 -0.79
C SER A 159 5.19 18.02 -0.95
N SER A 160 5.54 16.73 -0.93
CA SER A 160 6.92 16.27 -1.13
C SER A 160 7.47 16.69 -2.49
N ILE A 161 6.64 16.61 -3.52
CA ILE A 161 7.05 16.97 -4.87
C ILE A 161 7.21 18.47 -5.02
N ILE A 162 6.26 19.25 -4.51
CA ILE A 162 6.35 20.72 -4.55
C ILE A 162 7.57 21.19 -3.74
N SER A 163 7.80 20.59 -2.57
CA SER A 163 8.98 20.88 -1.74
C SER A 163 10.29 20.52 -2.45
N LEU A 164 10.31 19.39 -3.17
CA LEU A 164 11.46 19.00 -4.00
C LEU A 164 11.73 20.02 -5.10
N ILE A 165 10.70 20.50 -5.81
CA ILE A 165 10.82 21.52 -6.84
C ILE A 165 11.39 22.81 -6.24
N PHE A 166 10.90 23.26 -5.08
CA PHE A 166 11.42 24.43 -4.40
C PHE A 166 12.89 24.26 -3.98
N SER A 167 13.24 23.06 -3.49
CA SER A 167 14.64 22.74 -3.15
C SER A 167 15.55 22.78 -4.37
N LEU A 168 15.10 22.29 -5.53
CA LEU A 168 15.88 22.32 -6.76
C LEU A 168 16.03 23.75 -7.32
N ILE A 169 14.98 24.56 -7.23
CA ILE A 169 15.06 25.99 -7.61
C ILE A 169 16.06 26.72 -6.69
N MET A 170 16.01 26.46 -5.40
CA MET A 170 16.95 27.05 -4.44
C MET A 170 18.39 26.59 -4.70
N LEU A 171 18.58 25.28 -4.98
CA LEU A 171 19.89 24.75 -5.38
C LEU A 171 20.40 25.44 -6.63
N ALA A 172 19.58 25.62 -7.67
CA ALA A 172 19.93 26.32 -8.88
C ALA A 172 20.33 27.79 -8.59
N ALA A 173 19.64 28.45 -7.65
CA ALA A 173 19.97 29.77 -7.18
C ALA A 173 21.37 29.84 -6.52
N ILE A 174 21.66 28.89 -5.64
CA ILE A 174 22.95 28.76 -4.96
C ILE A 174 24.07 28.57 -5.99
N VAL A 175 23.86 27.66 -6.96
CA VAL A 175 24.84 27.39 -8.03
C VAL A 175 25.06 28.61 -8.91
N ALA A 176 24.01 29.28 -9.35
CA ALA A 176 24.07 30.48 -10.18
C ALA A 176 24.77 31.66 -9.47
N SER A 177 24.42 31.87 -8.18
CA SER A 177 25.07 32.90 -7.36
C SER A 177 26.57 32.64 -7.19
N ASN A 178 26.96 31.38 -6.97
CA ASN A 178 28.35 30.98 -6.82
C ASN A 178 29.16 31.13 -8.11
N LYS A 179 28.54 30.93 -9.27
CA LYS A 179 29.18 31.11 -10.59
C LYS A 179 29.13 32.54 -11.14
N GLY A 180 28.50 33.47 -10.43
CA GLY A 180 28.30 34.83 -10.91
C GLY A 180 27.28 34.98 -12.05
N GLU A 181 26.51 33.91 -12.35
CA GLU A 181 25.54 33.85 -13.46
C GLU A 181 24.09 34.18 -13.02
N GLY A 182 23.87 34.73 -11.83
CA GLY A 182 22.54 34.99 -11.25
C GLY A 182 21.72 36.10 -11.96
N SER A 183 21.90 36.29 -13.27
CA SER A 183 21.17 37.30 -14.04
C SER A 183 19.68 36.96 -14.20
N ILE A 184 18.85 37.98 -14.36
CA ILE A 184 17.40 37.80 -14.65
C ILE A 184 17.21 36.93 -15.90
N GLY A 185 18.12 37.02 -16.89
CA GLY A 185 18.12 36.17 -18.08
C GLY A 185 18.27 34.70 -17.80
N PHE A 186 19.12 34.28 -16.84
CA PHE A 186 19.25 32.90 -16.41
C PHE A 186 17.92 32.33 -15.84
N TRP A 187 17.29 33.11 -14.96
CA TRP A 187 16.01 32.69 -14.35
C TRP A 187 14.88 32.60 -15.37
N LEU A 188 14.81 33.56 -16.28
CA LEU A 188 13.79 33.58 -17.34
C LEU A 188 13.97 32.36 -18.27
N PHE A 189 15.22 32.03 -18.60
CA PHE A 189 15.54 30.86 -19.41
C PHE A 189 15.23 29.53 -18.70
N PHE A 190 15.57 29.41 -17.41
CA PHE A 190 15.28 28.24 -16.62
C PHE A 190 13.75 28.00 -16.48
N VAL A 191 12.99 29.05 -16.11
CA VAL A 191 11.54 28.99 -15.98
C VAL A 191 10.87 28.69 -17.33
N SER A 192 11.37 29.30 -18.43
CA SER A 192 10.81 29.01 -19.76
C SER A 192 11.00 27.54 -20.16
N LYS A 193 12.19 26.96 -19.95
CA LYS A 193 12.46 25.55 -20.19
C LYS A 193 11.49 24.63 -19.34
N PHE A 194 11.32 24.97 -18.07
CA PHE A 194 10.42 24.25 -17.18
C PHE A 194 8.98 24.28 -17.69
N VAL A 195 8.47 25.47 -18.04
CA VAL A 195 7.11 25.65 -18.56
C VAL A 195 6.92 24.91 -19.89
N ILE A 196 7.88 25.03 -20.80
CA ILE A 196 7.83 24.33 -22.10
C ILE A 196 7.81 22.82 -21.90
N TYR A 197 8.66 22.30 -21.00
CA TYR A 197 8.68 20.88 -20.67
C TYR A 197 7.34 20.37 -20.09
N CYS A 198 6.79 21.08 -19.10
CA CYS A 198 5.50 20.73 -18.51
C CYS A 198 4.39 20.80 -19.55
N ALA A 199 4.35 21.85 -20.37
CA ALA A 199 3.38 21.99 -21.45
C ALA A 199 3.52 20.86 -22.47
N ALA A 200 4.74 20.55 -22.92
CA ALA A 200 4.99 19.45 -23.85
C ALA A 200 4.55 18.10 -23.27
N ALA A 201 4.90 17.79 -22.01
CA ALA A 201 4.49 16.56 -21.35
C ALA A 201 2.96 16.46 -21.23
N ILE A 202 2.29 17.52 -20.78
CA ILE A 202 0.82 17.55 -20.58
C ILE A 202 0.07 17.46 -21.91
N PHE A 203 0.60 17.99 -23.02
CA PHE A 203 -0.08 17.98 -24.32
C PHE A 203 0.27 16.75 -25.18
N LEU A 204 1.56 16.37 -25.24
CA LEU A 204 2.04 15.29 -26.11
C LEU A 204 1.77 13.90 -25.51
N LEU A 205 2.11 13.68 -24.24
CA LEU A 205 2.01 12.35 -23.62
C LEU A 205 0.58 11.80 -23.62
N PRO A 206 -0.48 12.57 -23.30
CA PRO A 206 -1.84 12.09 -23.39
C PRO A 206 -2.28 11.72 -24.81
N ARG A 207 -1.82 12.47 -25.83
CA ARG A 207 -2.15 12.18 -27.23
C ARG A 207 -1.49 10.90 -27.69
N LEU A 208 -0.20 10.75 -27.38
CA LEU A 208 0.60 9.56 -27.70
C LEU A 208 0.02 8.32 -26.99
N THR A 209 -0.32 8.44 -25.70
CA THR A 209 -0.89 7.35 -24.90
C THR A 209 -2.23 6.90 -25.46
N ARG A 210 -3.13 7.83 -25.81
CA ARG A 210 -4.42 7.47 -26.40
C ARG A 210 -4.27 6.81 -27.75
N TRP A 211 -3.38 7.32 -28.61
CA TRP A 211 -3.10 6.72 -29.90
C TRP A 211 -2.58 5.30 -29.76
N PHE A 212 -1.59 5.10 -28.87
CA PHE A 212 -0.94 3.80 -28.66
C PHE A 212 -1.90 2.76 -28.06
N LEU A 213 -2.61 3.11 -26.97
CA LEU A 213 -3.53 2.19 -26.27
C LEU A 213 -4.76 1.83 -27.12
N ARG A 214 -5.13 2.65 -28.09
CA ARG A 214 -6.21 2.32 -29.06
C ARG A 214 -5.73 1.38 -30.15
N ARG A 215 -4.47 1.47 -30.56
CA ARG A 215 -3.95 0.69 -31.69
C ARG A 215 -3.40 -0.67 -31.25
N TYR A 216 -2.84 -0.76 -30.08
CA TYR A 216 -2.15 -1.94 -29.58
C TYR A 216 -2.80 -2.44 -28.29
N SER A 217 -3.42 -3.63 -28.37
CA SER A 217 -4.07 -4.29 -27.22
C SER A 217 -3.15 -5.27 -26.49
N ASP A 218 -1.97 -5.58 -27.05
CA ASP A 218 -1.01 -6.48 -26.44
C ASP A 218 -0.49 -5.92 -25.12
N ALA A 219 -0.52 -6.75 -24.13
CA ALA A 219 -0.25 -6.37 -22.75
C ALA A 219 1.24 -6.11 -22.47
N VAL A 220 2.14 -6.76 -23.21
CA VAL A 220 3.59 -6.56 -23.10
C VAL A 220 3.96 -5.24 -23.77
N MET A 221 3.41 -4.98 -24.96
CA MET A 221 3.64 -3.71 -25.65
C MET A 221 3.13 -2.51 -24.85
N GLN A 222 1.94 -2.62 -24.22
CA GLN A 222 1.41 -1.56 -23.36
C GLN A 222 2.31 -1.32 -22.14
N PHE A 223 2.83 -2.38 -21.52
CA PHE A 223 3.75 -2.27 -20.40
C PHE A 223 5.07 -1.58 -20.81
N ILE A 224 5.67 -1.99 -21.93
CA ILE A 224 6.89 -1.39 -22.46
C ILE A 224 6.67 0.09 -22.82
N PHE A 225 5.53 0.42 -23.43
CA PHE A 225 5.18 1.80 -23.76
C PHE A 225 5.10 2.69 -22.51
N VAL A 226 4.50 2.22 -21.42
CA VAL A 226 4.40 2.96 -20.17
C VAL A 226 5.78 3.18 -19.56
N LEU A 227 6.64 2.14 -19.55
CA LEU A 227 8.01 2.28 -19.08
C LEU A 227 8.82 3.26 -19.94
N ALA A 228 8.74 3.15 -21.26
CA ALA A 228 9.40 4.08 -22.18
C ALA A 228 8.97 5.52 -21.92
N SER A 229 7.67 5.75 -21.71
CA SER A 229 7.12 7.06 -21.38
C SER A 229 7.63 7.60 -20.05
N LEU A 230 7.70 6.75 -19.01
CA LEU A 230 8.28 7.08 -17.71
C LEU A 230 9.72 7.56 -17.85
N PHE A 231 10.58 6.75 -18.49
CA PHE A 231 12.01 7.07 -18.59
C PHE A 231 12.30 8.21 -19.56
N LEU A 232 11.51 8.35 -20.61
CA LEU A 232 11.59 9.53 -21.51
C LEU A 232 11.33 10.82 -20.73
N CYS A 233 10.23 10.88 -19.95
CA CYS A 233 9.93 12.05 -19.14
C CYS A 233 11.01 12.31 -18.09
N ALA A 234 11.54 11.27 -17.46
CA ALA A 234 12.62 11.40 -16.48
C ALA A 234 13.91 11.96 -17.15
N ALA A 235 14.29 11.43 -18.30
CA ALA A 235 15.47 11.89 -19.05
C ALA A 235 15.32 13.34 -19.54
N LEU A 236 14.17 13.71 -20.09
CA LEU A 236 13.89 15.07 -20.53
C LEU A 236 13.89 16.05 -19.35
N SER A 237 13.36 15.66 -18.20
CA SER A 237 13.43 16.47 -16.98
C SER A 237 14.87 16.72 -16.57
N ALA A 238 15.71 15.68 -16.58
CA ALA A 238 17.13 15.81 -16.24
C ALA A 238 17.88 16.70 -17.25
N ALA A 239 17.56 16.61 -18.54
CA ALA A 239 18.20 17.42 -19.60
C ALA A 239 17.94 18.92 -19.46
N ILE A 240 16.83 19.35 -18.85
CA ILE A 240 16.52 20.76 -18.60
C ILE A 240 17.08 21.31 -17.28
N GLY A 241 17.79 20.45 -16.51
CA GLY A 241 18.39 20.82 -15.22
C GLY A 241 17.51 20.54 -14.00
N LEU A 242 16.40 19.79 -14.18
CA LEU A 242 15.59 19.27 -13.09
C LEU A 242 16.02 17.82 -12.78
N GLU A 243 15.66 17.32 -11.60
CA GLU A 243 15.87 15.91 -11.33
C GLU A 243 14.89 15.02 -12.12
N GLY A 244 15.36 13.86 -12.59
CA GLY A 244 14.52 12.88 -13.29
C GLY A 244 13.34 12.36 -12.49
N ILE A 245 13.41 12.47 -11.15
CA ILE A 245 12.32 12.17 -10.21
C ILE A 245 11.05 12.94 -10.55
N PHE A 246 11.18 14.24 -10.86
CA PHE A 246 10.06 15.09 -11.25
C PHE A 246 9.41 14.61 -12.55
N GLY A 247 10.20 14.26 -13.55
CA GLY A 247 9.70 13.72 -14.82
C GLY A 247 8.98 12.39 -14.65
N ALA A 248 9.53 11.51 -13.84
CA ALA A 248 8.90 10.23 -13.49
C ALA A 248 7.52 10.42 -12.83
N PHE A 249 7.45 11.33 -11.86
CA PHE A 249 6.19 11.68 -11.21
C PHE A 249 5.18 12.30 -12.18
N LEU A 250 5.61 13.27 -12.99
CA LEU A 250 4.75 13.94 -13.95
C LEU A 250 4.15 12.93 -14.96
N SER A 251 4.97 11.99 -15.42
CA SER A 251 4.48 10.92 -16.31
C SER A 251 3.43 10.04 -15.63
N GLY A 252 3.65 9.64 -14.37
CA GLY A 252 2.67 8.88 -13.59
C GLY A 252 1.35 9.63 -13.38
N LEU A 253 1.44 10.93 -13.10
CA LEU A 253 0.27 11.80 -12.93
C LEU A 253 -0.57 11.91 -14.22
N ILE A 254 0.10 12.06 -15.36
CA ILE A 254 -0.55 12.14 -16.67
C ILE A 254 -1.18 10.79 -17.04
N LEU A 255 -0.44 9.70 -16.82
CA LEU A 255 -0.89 8.34 -17.17
C LEU A 255 -1.95 7.78 -16.22
N ASN A 256 -2.09 8.33 -15.02
CA ASN A 256 -3.11 7.96 -14.02
C ASN A 256 -4.52 7.87 -14.63
N ARG A 257 -4.87 8.82 -15.49
CA ARG A 257 -6.18 8.86 -16.18
C ARG A 257 -6.37 7.71 -17.18
N TYR A 258 -5.28 7.20 -17.77
CA TYR A 258 -5.30 6.21 -18.86
C TYR A 258 -5.04 4.79 -18.39
N ILE A 259 -4.50 4.62 -17.18
CA ILE A 259 -4.25 3.33 -16.56
C ILE A 259 -5.24 3.18 -15.39
N PRO A 260 -6.38 2.49 -15.59
CA PRO A 260 -7.35 2.30 -14.53
C PRO A 260 -6.72 1.62 -13.31
N SER A 261 -7.16 2.03 -12.12
CA SER A 261 -6.68 1.48 -10.84
C SER A 261 -6.87 -0.04 -10.73
N VAL A 262 -7.70 -0.59 -11.58
CA VAL A 262 -8.03 -2.00 -11.68
C VAL A 262 -7.77 -2.44 -13.12
N SER A 263 -6.50 -2.63 -13.46
CA SER A 263 -6.14 -3.13 -14.81
C SER A 263 -4.98 -4.11 -14.71
N PRO A 264 -4.92 -5.11 -15.61
CA PRO A 264 -3.78 -6.03 -15.70
C PRO A 264 -2.44 -5.30 -15.90
N LEU A 265 -2.47 -4.16 -16.60
CA LEU A 265 -1.31 -3.32 -16.83
C LEU A 265 -0.78 -2.72 -15.52
N LYS A 266 -1.68 -2.18 -14.67
CA LYS A 266 -1.28 -1.64 -13.36
C LYS A 266 -0.68 -2.72 -12.48
N ASN A 267 -1.29 -3.89 -12.39
CA ASN A 267 -0.79 -5.00 -11.58
C ASN A 267 0.63 -5.42 -12.00
N ARG A 268 0.92 -5.43 -13.30
CA ARG A 268 2.27 -5.74 -13.80
C ARG A 268 3.28 -4.66 -13.43
N LEU A 269 2.90 -3.39 -13.56
CA LEU A 269 3.74 -2.27 -13.14
C LEU A 269 4.05 -2.36 -11.65
N GLU A 270 3.06 -2.58 -10.81
CA GLU A 270 3.24 -2.74 -9.36
C GLU A 270 4.10 -3.96 -9.02
N PHE A 271 3.87 -5.10 -9.68
CA PHE A 271 4.61 -6.33 -9.43
C PHE A 271 6.11 -6.15 -9.70
N ILE A 272 6.48 -5.67 -10.89
CA ILE A 272 7.89 -5.50 -11.26
C ILE A 272 8.56 -4.42 -10.42
N GLY A 273 7.87 -3.32 -10.16
CA GLY A 273 8.37 -2.25 -9.29
C GLY A 273 8.70 -2.76 -7.89
N ASN A 274 7.76 -3.45 -7.27
CA ASN A 274 7.90 -3.94 -5.90
C ASN A 274 8.82 -5.17 -5.78
N ALA A 275 8.90 -6.01 -6.82
CA ALA A 275 9.71 -7.22 -6.79
C ALA A 275 11.20 -6.95 -7.03
N VAL A 276 11.55 -5.99 -7.89
CA VAL A 276 12.93 -5.79 -8.34
C VAL A 276 13.42 -4.37 -8.15
N PHE A 277 12.80 -3.39 -8.81
CA PHE A 277 13.37 -2.05 -8.92
C PHE A 277 13.41 -1.28 -7.60
N ILE A 278 12.32 -1.31 -6.83
CA ILE A 278 12.25 -0.62 -5.54
C ILE A 278 13.21 -1.22 -4.52
N PRO A 279 13.30 -2.54 -4.34
CA PRO A 279 14.31 -3.15 -3.49
C PRO A 279 15.76 -2.81 -3.91
N TYR A 280 16.04 -2.81 -5.21
CA TYR A 280 17.36 -2.43 -5.72
C TYR A 280 17.75 -1.01 -5.29
N PHE A 281 16.81 -0.06 -5.39
CA PHE A 281 17.00 1.30 -4.90
C PHE A 281 17.29 1.35 -3.40
N LEU A 282 16.52 0.61 -2.59
CA LEU A 282 16.67 0.61 -1.13
C LEU A 282 18.02 0.02 -0.69
N ILE A 283 18.45 -1.08 -1.31
CA ILE A 283 19.78 -1.67 -1.08
C ILE A 283 20.86 -0.68 -1.50
N GLY A 284 20.71 -0.03 -2.67
CA GLY A 284 21.64 0.97 -3.18
C GLY A 284 21.80 2.19 -2.26
N VAL A 285 20.73 2.65 -1.64
CA VAL A 285 20.78 3.70 -0.61
C VAL A 285 21.60 3.21 0.59
N GLY A 286 21.36 1.97 1.05
CA GLY A 286 22.13 1.36 2.14
C GLY A 286 23.62 1.29 1.87
N MET A 287 24.04 0.92 0.67
CA MET A 287 25.44 0.80 0.27
C MET A 287 26.23 2.12 0.32
N LEU A 288 25.55 3.27 0.27
CA LEU A 288 26.19 4.59 0.39
C LEU A 288 26.56 4.95 1.84
N ILE A 289 25.96 4.27 2.80
CA ILE A 289 26.06 4.65 4.21
C ILE A 289 27.36 4.12 4.80
N ASN A 290 28.21 5.03 5.27
CA ASN A 290 29.45 4.67 5.98
C ASN A 290 29.26 4.73 7.50
N VAL A 291 28.85 3.61 8.08
CA VAL A 291 28.64 3.50 9.53
C VAL A 291 29.94 3.63 10.33
N ARG A 292 31.11 3.32 9.73
CA ARG A 292 32.41 3.41 10.43
C ARG A 292 32.72 4.84 10.86
N LEU A 293 32.22 5.82 10.12
CA LEU A 293 32.42 7.25 10.42
C LEU A 293 31.77 7.69 11.75
N LEU A 294 30.75 6.97 12.23
CA LEU A 294 30.17 7.22 13.55
C LEU A 294 31.15 6.97 14.70
N PHE A 295 32.20 6.18 14.45
CA PHE A 295 33.18 5.77 15.46
C PHE A 295 34.56 6.47 15.30
N THR A 296 34.74 7.28 14.24
CA THR A 296 36.07 7.83 13.89
C THR A 296 36.34 9.26 14.38
N GLY A 297 35.38 9.93 15.07
CA GLY A 297 35.66 11.27 15.62
C GLY A 297 34.43 12.02 16.13
N GLY A 298 34.58 12.73 17.25
CA GLY A 298 33.47 13.42 17.94
C GLY A 298 32.82 14.55 17.12
N GLY A 299 33.55 15.22 16.24
CA GLY A 299 33.00 16.32 15.40
C GLY A 299 32.00 15.84 14.37
N ILE A 300 32.22 14.66 13.74
CA ILE A 300 31.27 14.10 12.77
C ILE A 300 30.00 13.64 13.47
N LEU A 301 30.14 12.99 14.62
CA LEU A 301 29.01 12.53 15.43
C LEU A 301 28.10 13.71 15.84
N TRP A 302 28.72 14.82 16.27
CA TRP A 302 27.99 16.03 16.61
C TRP A 302 27.22 16.59 15.41
N ALA A 303 27.86 16.69 14.25
CA ALA A 303 27.21 17.15 13.02
C ALA A 303 26.03 16.22 12.62
N VAL A 304 26.22 14.89 12.68
CA VAL A 304 25.14 13.92 12.42
C VAL A 304 23.95 14.13 13.36
N ILE A 305 24.22 14.27 14.67
CA ILE A 305 23.16 14.48 15.65
C ILE A 305 22.41 15.79 15.38
N CYS A 306 23.14 16.88 15.19
CA CYS A 306 22.53 18.18 14.90
C CYS A 306 21.70 18.15 13.61
N ILE A 307 22.24 17.67 12.49
CA ILE A 307 21.56 17.63 11.20
C ILE A 307 20.31 16.74 11.30
N THR A 308 20.46 15.56 11.89
CA THR A 308 19.30 14.61 12.03
C THR A 308 18.23 15.21 12.93
N LEU A 309 18.61 15.75 14.09
CA LEU A 309 17.65 16.28 15.08
C LEU A 309 16.91 17.49 14.53
N PHE A 310 17.62 18.53 14.06
CA PHE A 310 16.98 19.76 13.59
C PHE A 310 16.22 19.55 12.28
N GLY A 311 16.72 18.71 11.38
CA GLY A 311 16.02 18.36 10.15
C GLY A 311 14.71 17.61 10.42
N THR A 312 14.73 16.57 11.26
CA THR A 312 13.55 15.81 11.64
C THR A 312 12.57 16.65 12.46
N LEU A 313 13.09 17.50 13.38
CA LEU A 313 12.28 18.43 14.17
C LEU A 313 11.54 19.43 13.24
N GLY A 314 12.25 19.96 12.24
CA GLY A 314 11.65 20.88 11.26
C GLY A 314 10.50 20.21 10.49
N LYS A 315 10.69 18.96 10.06
CA LYS A 315 9.63 18.18 9.40
C LYS A 315 8.47 17.85 10.35
N ALA A 316 8.78 17.53 11.61
CA ALA A 316 7.75 17.30 12.63
C ALA A 316 6.91 18.56 12.86
N ILE A 317 7.54 19.70 13.10
CA ILE A 317 6.85 20.99 13.30
C ILE A 317 5.95 21.29 12.10
N ALA A 318 6.46 21.17 10.87
CA ALA A 318 5.69 21.41 9.65
C ALA A 318 4.47 20.48 9.54
N ALA A 319 4.64 19.18 9.79
CA ALA A 319 3.59 18.19 9.70
C ALA A 319 2.50 18.39 10.77
N TYR A 320 2.91 18.62 12.03
CA TYR A 320 1.95 18.85 13.10
C TYR A 320 1.27 20.21 13.00
N ALA A 321 1.98 21.28 12.61
CA ALA A 321 1.37 22.58 12.35
C ALA A 321 0.29 22.50 11.26
N ALA A 322 0.57 21.79 10.15
CA ALA A 322 -0.41 21.54 9.10
C ALA A 322 -1.58 20.69 9.63
N CYS A 323 -1.27 19.63 10.40
CA CYS A 323 -2.30 18.76 10.99
C CYS A 323 -3.28 19.53 11.86
N PHE A 324 -2.78 20.37 12.77
CA PHE A 324 -3.61 21.22 13.64
C PHE A 324 -4.35 22.30 12.84
N GLY A 325 -3.67 22.98 11.92
CA GLY A 325 -4.28 24.01 11.08
C GLY A 325 -5.41 23.47 10.19
N PHE A 326 -5.30 22.23 9.73
CA PHE A 326 -6.33 21.57 8.91
C PHE A 326 -7.38 20.83 9.75
N ARG A 327 -7.27 20.85 11.07
CA ARG A 327 -8.12 20.12 12.02
C ARG A 327 -8.18 18.62 11.72
N MET A 328 -7.03 18.04 11.39
CA MET A 328 -6.91 16.62 11.13
C MET A 328 -6.58 15.85 12.42
N PRO A 329 -6.91 14.56 12.49
CA PRO A 329 -6.54 13.73 13.63
C PRO A 329 -5.02 13.61 13.78
N ILE A 330 -4.54 13.45 15.00
CA ILE A 330 -3.11 13.39 15.31
C ILE A 330 -2.39 12.23 14.58
N SER A 331 -3.09 11.10 14.35
CA SER A 331 -2.59 9.99 13.54
C SER A 331 -2.29 10.40 12.09
N SER A 332 -3.06 11.34 11.53
CA SER A 332 -2.75 11.94 10.22
C SER A 332 -1.49 12.81 10.28
N GLY A 333 -1.26 13.52 11.39
CA GLY A 333 -0.01 14.27 11.63
C GLY A 333 1.21 13.36 11.68
N HIS A 334 1.12 12.22 12.38
CA HIS A 334 2.19 11.21 12.39
C HIS A 334 2.44 10.65 10.99
N MET A 335 1.38 10.38 10.21
CA MET A 335 1.50 9.93 8.82
C MET A 335 2.19 10.97 7.95
N MET A 336 1.77 12.24 8.05
CA MET A 336 2.37 13.35 7.31
C MET A 336 3.85 13.53 7.66
N PHE A 337 4.19 13.46 8.94
CA PHE A 337 5.57 13.49 9.38
C PHE A 337 6.38 12.28 8.87
N GLY A 338 5.87 11.07 9.08
CA GLY A 338 6.54 9.85 8.63
C GLY A 338 6.85 9.86 7.13
N MET A 339 5.88 10.26 6.31
CA MET A 339 6.05 10.29 4.85
C MET A 339 6.95 11.41 4.34
N THR A 340 7.10 12.52 5.06
CA THR A 340 7.91 13.67 4.63
C THR A 340 9.27 13.77 5.30
N SER A 341 9.62 12.89 6.21
CA SER A 341 10.88 12.94 6.98
C SER A 341 12.05 12.21 6.34
N ALA A 342 11.81 11.32 5.36
CA ALA A 342 12.87 10.54 4.73
C ALA A 342 13.64 11.37 3.69
N HIS A 343 14.96 11.16 3.70
CA HIS A 343 15.89 11.67 2.69
C HIS A 343 16.57 10.49 1.98
N ALA A 344 16.96 10.66 0.72
CA ALA A 344 17.64 9.62 -0.04
C ALA A 344 18.54 10.23 -1.15
N ALA A 345 18.51 9.66 -2.35
CA ALA A 345 19.38 10.03 -3.46
C ALA A 345 19.39 11.53 -3.81
N GLY A 346 18.25 12.22 -3.72
CA GLY A 346 18.16 13.66 -3.97
C GLY A 346 19.05 14.48 -3.00
N ALA A 347 19.06 14.12 -1.72
CA ALA A 347 19.92 14.75 -0.73
C ALA A 347 21.41 14.55 -1.05
N ILE A 348 21.79 13.34 -1.48
CA ILE A 348 23.17 13.02 -1.87
C ILE A 348 23.56 13.82 -3.12
N ALA A 349 22.68 13.87 -4.13
CA ALA A 349 22.92 14.63 -5.36
C ALA A 349 23.18 16.11 -5.05
N MET A 350 22.37 16.72 -4.18
CA MET A 350 22.56 18.13 -3.77
C MET A 350 23.89 18.35 -3.04
N VAL A 351 24.28 17.44 -2.16
CA VAL A 351 25.58 17.49 -1.46
C VAL A 351 26.73 17.38 -2.46
N MET A 352 26.65 16.45 -3.42
CA MET A 352 27.70 16.27 -4.43
C MET A 352 27.82 17.51 -5.33
N VAL A 353 26.71 18.17 -5.66
CA VAL A 353 26.76 19.47 -6.36
C VAL A 353 27.50 20.50 -5.50
N GLY A 354 27.19 20.58 -4.20
CA GLY A 354 27.87 21.51 -3.28
C GLY A 354 29.35 21.23 -3.10
N MET A 355 29.80 19.98 -3.22
CA MET A 355 31.25 19.65 -3.21
C MET A 355 32.01 20.16 -4.44
N ASN A 356 31.31 20.33 -5.58
CA ASN A 356 31.88 20.86 -6.81
C ASN A 356 31.85 22.40 -6.88
N LEU A 357 31.24 23.08 -5.90
CA LEU A 357 31.21 24.52 -5.77
C LEU A 357 32.31 24.97 -4.83
N LEU A 358 32.98 26.07 -5.17
CA LEU A 358 34.03 26.67 -4.33
C LEU A 358 33.38 27.76 -3.47
N GLY A 359 33.72 27.78 -2.19
CA GLY A 359 33.36 28.86 -1.28
C GLY A 359 34.22 30.12 -1.53
N GLU A 360 33.94 31.19 -0.78
CA GLU A 360 34.70 32.44 -0.86
C GLU A 360 36.19 32.25 -0.52
N ASP A 361 36.50 31.23 0.27
CA ASP A 361 37.84 30.85 0.70
C ASP A 361 38.58 29.91 -0.29
N GLY A 362 38.01 29.65 -1.48
CA GLY A 362 38.57 28.72 -2.46
C GLY A 362 38.48 27.22 -2.07
N ALA A 363 37.93 26.90 -0.90
CA ALA A 363 37.63 25.52 -0.48
C ALA A 363 36.27 25.02 -1.02
N PRO A 364 36.05 23.71 -1.14
CA PRO A 364 34.75 23.19 -1.50
C PRO A 364 33.66 23.69 -0.52
N LEU A 365 32.53 24.16 -1.05
CA LEU A 365 31.41 24.68 -0.27
C LEU A 365 30.89 23.66 0.75
N VAL A 366 30.95 22.38 0.42
CA VAL A 366 30.60 21.27 1.25
C VAL A 366 31.84 20.47 1.62
N SER A 367 32.15 20.39 2.91
CA SER A 367 33.25 19.57 3.42
C SER A 367 32.94 18.07 3.36
N ALA A 368 33.98 17.24 3.31
CA ALA A 368 33.82 15.78 3.41
C ALA A 368 33.10 15.36 4.71
N GLN A 369 33.25 16.11 5.80
CA GLN A 369 32.54 15.90 7.06
C GLN A 369 31.03 16.10 6.90
N MET A 370 30.61 17.16 6.21
CA MET A 370 29.20 17.43 5.94
C MET A 370 28.58 16.36 5.05
N LEU A 371 29.31 15.92 3.99
CA LEU A 371 28.86 14.80 3.16
C LEU A 371 28.59 13.56 3.98
N ASN A 372 29.54 13.17 4.82
CA ASN A 372 29.46 12.00 5.67
C ASN A 372 28.31 12.11 6.68
N ALA A 373 28.13 13.29 7.28
CA ALA A 373 27.03 13.54 8.20
C ALA A 373 25.66 13.42 7.51
N VAL A 374 25.50 13.92 6.29
CA VAL A 374 24.27 13.80 5.52
C VAL A 374 24.02 12.35 5.12
N ILE A 375 25.04 11.58 4.73
CA ILE A 375 24.87 10.17 4.38
C ILE A 375 24.37 9.35 5.58
N VAL A 376 24.93 9.57 6.77
CA VAL A 376 24.51 8.90 8.00
C VAL A 376 23.10 9.35 8.42
N MET A 377 22.79 10.65 8.29
CA MET A 377 21.45 11.19 8.54
C MET A 377 20.40 10.49 7.68
N ILE A 378 20.72 10.17 6.42
CA ILE A 378 19.79 9.45 5.53
C ILE A 378 19.34 8.11 6.16
N LEU A 379 20.27 7.34 6.75
CA LEU A 379 19.92 6.10 7.45
C LEU A 379 18.89 6.35 8.56
N PHE A 380 19.18 7.29 9.45
CA PHE A 380 18.30 7.57 10.59
C PHE A 380 16.93 8.09 10.12
N THR A 381 16.89 8.98 9.15
CA THR A 381 15.63 9.52 8.63
C THR A 381 14.81 8.46 7.90
N CYS A 382 15.42 7.53 7.16
CA CYS A 382 14.73 6.39 6.56
C CYS A 382 14.12 5.45 7.61
N ILE A 383 14.85 5.18 8.71
CA ILE A 383 14.34 4.36 9.81
C ILE A 383 13.17 5.05 10.51
N ILE A 384 13.33 6.33 10.88
CA ILE A 384 12.28 7.13 11.53
C ILE A 384 11.02 7.18 10.66
N SER A 385 11.18 7.50 9.37
CA SER A 385 10.12 7.56 8.39
C SER A 385 9.35 6.24 8.30
N SER A 386 10.06 5.13 8.15
CA SER A 386 9.44 3.80 7.99
C SER A 386 8.68 3.36 9.23
N VAL A 387 9.28 3.51 10.42
CA VAL A 387 8.65 3.11 11.69
C VAL A 387 7.41 3.96 11.97
N ILE A 388 7.52 5.28 11.85
CA ILE A 388 6.40 6.18 12.14
C ILE A 388 5.28 6.01 11.13
N THR A 389 5.60 5.83 9.85
CA THR A 389 4.58 5.60 8.81
C THR A 389 3.84 4.29 9.07
N GLU A 390 4.53 3.21 9.43
CA GLU A 390 3.89 1.93 9.71
C GLU A 390 2.98 2.00 10.93
N GLN A 391 3.45 2.58 12.04
CA GLN A 391 2.63 2.79 13.23
C GLN A 391 1.43 3.70 12.95
N SER A 392 1.63 4.74 12.15
CA SER A 392 0.54 5.65 11.76
C SER A 392 -0.48 4.97 10.88
N ALA A 393 -0.05 4.11 9.95
CA ALA A 393 -0.94 3.35 9.09
C ALA A 393 -1.85 2.45 9.92
N GLN A 394 -1.28 1.72 10.88
CA GLN A 394 -2.04 0.88 11.80
C GLN A 394 -3.05 1.71 12.62
N ARG A 395 -2.62 2.83 13.20
CA ARG A 395 -3.51 3.71 13.99
C ARG A 395 -4.63 4.34 13.15
N ILE A 396 -4.35 4.74 11.91
CA ILE A 396 -5.37 5.29 11.02
C ILE A 396 -6.42 4.23 10.72
N ILE A 397 -6.02 3.00 10.41
CA ILE A 397 -6.94 1.91 10.15
C ILE A 397 -7.79 1.61 11.39
N LEU A 398 -7.20 1.49 12.57
CA LEU A 398 -7.94 1.25 13.80
C LEU A 398 -8.92 2.38 14.11
N ARG A 399 -8.49 3.63 13.98
CA ARG A 399 -9.34 4.80 14.22
C ARG A 399 -10.47 4.93 13.21
N ASP A 400 -10.23 4.69 11.93
CA ASP A 400 -11.29 4.72 10.91
C ASP A 400 -12.39 3.70 11.24
N LYS A 401 -12.04 2.69 12.00
CA LYS A 401 -12.93 1.66 12.52
C LYS A 401 -13.74 2.10 13.76
N GLU A 402 -13.31 3.16 14.46
CA GLU A 402 -13.92 3.65 15.71
C GLU A 402 -14.85 4.87 15.54
N LEU A 403 -14.89 5.54 14.38
CA LEU A 403 -15.65 6.79 14.19
C LEU A 403 -17.19 6.58 14.13
N PRO A 404 -18.02 7.50 14.72
CA PRO A 404 -19.47 7.36 14.79
C PRO A 404 -20.16 7.41 13.42
N VAL A 405 -21.24 6.63 13.29
CA VAL A 405 -22.07 6.47 12.09
C VAL A 405 -22.76 7.75 11.61
N GLU A 406 -22.87 8.81 12.44
CA GLU A 406 -23.65 10.01 12.11
C GLU A 406 -23.07 10.87 10.98
N ALA A 407 -21.75 10.85 10.76
CA ALA A 407 -21.12 11.58 9.66
C ALA A 407 -21.28 10.91 8.28
N HIS A 408 -21.78 9.68 8.22
CA HIS A 408 -21.74 8.82 7.03
C HIS A 408 -23.11 8.30 6.56
N ARG A 409 -24.21 8.97 6.93
CA ARG A 409 -25.59 8.63 6.47
C ARG A 409 -25.76 8.53 4.94
N LYS A 410 -24.77 8.98 4.15
CA LYS A 410 -24.76 8.88 2.67
C LYS A 410 -23.96 7.71 2.11
N ALA A 411 -23.20 6.97 2.94
CA ALA A 411 -22.28 5.91 2.45
C ALA A 411 -22.78 4.46 2.68
N ASN A 412 -23.90 4.27 3.36
CA ASN A 412 -24.40 2.93 3.72
C ASN A 412 -25.46 2.38 2.78
N ASP A 413 -25.26 2.56 1.49
CA ASP A 413 -26.10 1.95 0.46
C ASP A 413 -25.59 0.55 0.12
N GLN A 414 -26.04 -0.45 0.86
CA GLN A 414 -25.72 -1.84 0.57
C GLN A 414 -26.46 -2.32 -0.66
N ARG A 415 -25.70 -2.76 -1.68
CA ARG A 415 -26.23 -3.43 -2.87
C ARG A 415 -25.41 -4.68 -3.17
N ILE A 416 -26.05 -5.85 -3.08
CA ILE A 416 -25.40 -7.13 -3.35
C ILE A 416 -25.72 -7.56 -4.77
N LEU A 417 -24.68 -7.82 -5.57
CA LEU A 417 -24.80 -8.43 -6.88
C LEU A 417 -24.71 -9.96 -6.74
N VAL A 418 -25.70 -10.66 -7.22
CA VAL A 418 -25.80 -12.13 -7.17
C VAL A 418 -25.83 -12.69 -8.59
N PRO A 419 -24.68 -13.11 -9.16
CA PRO A 419 -24.66 -13.84 -10.42
C PRO A 419 -25.27 -15.23 -10.27
N VAL A 420 -26.32 -15.53 -11.03
CA VAL A 420 -27.03 -16.80 -11.02
C VAL A 420 -27.04 -17.45 -12.41
N LYS A 421 -26.75 -18.74 -12.47
CA LYS A 421 -26.76 -19.49 -13.73
C LYS A 421 -27.62 -20.75 -13.63
N TYR A 422 -27.58 -21.45 -12.50
CA TYR A 422 -28.22 -22.72 -12.31
C TYR A 422 -29.43 -22.59 -11.36
N PRO A 423 -30.65 -23.01 -11.79
CA PRO A 423 -31.85 -22.90 -10.97
C PRO A 423 -31.71 -23.55 -9.58
N GLU A 424 -31.05 -24.69 -9.51
CA GLU A 424 -30.89 -25.53 -8.31
C GLU A 424 -30.18 -24.81 -7.15
N TYR A 425 -29.29 -23.85 -7.47
CA TYR A 425 -28.51 -23.09 -6.49
C TYR A 425 -29.01 -21.65 -6.32
N ALA A 426 -29.79 -21.14 -7.28
CA ALA A 426 -30.19 -19.75 -7.32
C ALA A 426 -31.00 -19.35 -6.08
N GLU A 427 -31.97 -20.14 -5.66
CA GLU A 427 -32.80 -19.88 -4.48
C GLU A 427 -31.95 -19.86 -3.18
N ARG A 428 -30.99 -20.79 -3.04
CA ARG A 428 -30.13 -20.84 -1.87
C ARG A 428 -29.20 -19.63 -1.78
N LEU A 429 -28.66 -19.19 -2.94
CA LEU A 429 -27.83 -17.98 -3.02
C LEU A 429 -28.65 -16.74 -2.71
N MET A 430 -29.86 -16.63 -3.27
CA MET A 430 -30.75 -15.49 -2.99
C MET A 430 -31.12 -15.46 -1.50
N ASN A 431 -31.43 -16.60 -0.90
CA ASN A 431 -31.70 -16.69 0.53
C ASN A 431 -30.50 -16.22 1.37
N MET A 432 -29.28 -16.63 1.01
CA MET A 432 -28.08 -16.15 1.67
C MET A 432 -27.91 -14.62 1.52
N ALA A 433 -28.15 -14.10 0.33
CA ALA A 433 -28.11 -12.65 0.09
C ALA A 433 -29.13 -11.90 0.95
N ILE A 434 -30.33 -12.42 1.09
CA ILE A 434 -31.40 -11.88 1.95
C ILE A 434 -30.96 -11.85 3.41
N LEU A 435 -30.34 -12.93 3.91
CA LEU A 435 -29.85 -13.00 5.29
C LEU A 435 -28.69 -12.05 5.58
N MET A 436 -27.90 -11.68 4.55
CA MET A 436 -26.80 -10.71 4.64
C MET A 436 -27.29 -9.25 4.66
N LEU A 437 -28.48 -8.97 4.11
CA LEU A 437 -28.99 -7.61 3.95
C LEU A 437 -29.33 -6.94 5.29
N ASN A 438 -29.10 -5.61 5.30
CA ASN A 438 -29.71 -4.75 6.30
C ASN A 438 -31.02 -4.15 5.77
N ARG A 439 -32.15 -4.67 6.22
CA ARG A 439 -33.50 -4.23 5.77
C ARG A 439 -33.76 -2.73 5.94
N LYS A 440 -33.04 -2.05 6.83
CA LYS A 440 -33.23 -0.62 7.09
C LYS A 440 -32.39 0.32 6.20
N GLN A 441 -31.38 -0.21 5.52
CA GLN A 441 -30.33 0.61 4.86
C GLN A 441 -29.89 0.05 3.51
N THR A 442 -30.75 -0.64 2.78
CA THR A 442 -30.35 -1.34 1.55
C THR A 442 -30.94 -0.70 0.30
N ARG A 443 -30.13 -0.60 -0.75
CA ARG A 443 -30.59 -0.36 -2.14
C ARG A 443 -31.12 -1.64 -2.79
N GLY A 444 -31.06 -2.76 -2.11
CA GLY A 444 -31.62 -4.03 -2.54
C GLY A 444 -30.59 -5.01 -3.11
N LEU A 445 -31.12 -6.02 -3.77
CA LEU A 445 -30.38 -7.07 -4.44
C LEU A 445 -30.42 -6.87 -5.96
N VAL A 446 -29.36 -7.27 -6.64
CA VAL A 446 -29.31 -7.35 -8.10
C VAL A 446 -29.03 -8.81 -8.47
N ALA A 447 -29.98 -9.46 -9.08
CA ALA A 447 -29.79 -10.79 -9.66
C ALA A 447 -29.33 -10.64 -11.13
N LEU A 448 -28.19 -11.26 -11.45
CA LEU A 448 -27.56 -11.15 -12.76
C LEU A 448 -27.43 -12.52 -13.39
N ASN A 449 -27.91 -12.67 -14.64
CA ASN A 449 -27.55 -13.81 -15.47
C ASN A 449 -26.62 -13.36 -16.59
N VAL A 450 -25.43 -13.98 -16.71
CA VAL A 450 -24.49 -13.68 -17.79
C VAL A 450 -24.51 -14.82 -18.80
N VAL A 451 -24.89 -14.49 -20.01
CA VAL A 451 -24.96 -15.41 -21.14
C VAL A 451 -23.71 -15.26 -22.00
N TYR A 452 -23.10 -16.38 -22.35
CA TYR A 452 -21.96 -16.39 -23.26
C TYR A 452 -22.42 -16.07 -24.70
N ASP A 453 -21.68 -15.20 -25.39
CA ASP A 453 -21.90 -14.84 -26.77
C ASP A 453 -21.44 -15.99 -27.69
N GLY A 454 -22.37 -16.81 -28.12
CA GLY A 454 -22.13 -18.00 -28.94
C GLY A 454 -23.38 -18.52 -29.61
N GLU A 455 -23.30 -19.65 -30.33
CA GLU A 455 -24.36 -20.22 -31.17
C GLU A 455 -25.71 -20.41 -30.44
N HIS A 456 -25.71 -20.62 -29.14
CA HIS A 456 -26.95 -20.84 -28.35
C HIS A 456 -27.37 -19.61 -27.54
N MET A 457 -26.87 -18.42 -27.85
CA MET A 457 -27.10 -17.19 -27.12
C MET A 457 -28.58 -16.89 -26.86
N HIS A 458 -29.43 -16.93 -27.87
CA HIS A 458 -30.84 -16.62 -27.74
C HIS A 458 -31.59 -17.58 -26.79
N ARG A 459 -31.32 -18.89 -26.89
CA ARG A 459 -31.92 -19.90 -26.02
C ARG A 459 -31.44 -19.70 -24.56
N ASN A 460 -30.18 -19.44 -24.38
CA ASN A 460 -29.60 -19.22 -23.03
C ASN A 460 -30.12 -17.92 -22.42
N MET A 461 -30.37 -16.88 -23.22
CA MET A 461 -30.95 -15.62 -22.77
C MET A 461 -32.40 -15.81 -22.29
N GLU A 462 -33.21 -16.58 -23.03
CA GLU A 462 -34.58 -16.89 -22.62
C GLU A 462 -34.62 -17.70 -21.31
N GLN A 463 -33.77 -18.71 -21.19
CA GLN A 463 -33.62 -19.47 -19.94
C GLN A 463 -33.15 -18.59 -18.77
N GLY A 464 -32.23 -17.66 -19.03
CA GLY A 464 -31.76 -16.69 -18.05
C GLY A 464 -32.87 -15.76 -17.55
N ASN A 465 -33.71 -15.26 -18.47
CA ASN A 465 -34.84 -14.40 -18.12
C ASN A 465 -35.88 -15.15 -17.26
N ARG A 466 -36.22 -16.38 -17.63
CA ARG A 466 -37.13 -17.22 -16.81
C ARG A 466 -36.58 -17.48 -15.41
N LEU A 467 -35.28 -17.74 -15.30
CA LEU A 467 -34.63 -17.91 -13.98
C LEU A 467 -34.72 -16.63 -13.15
N LEU A 468 -34.47 -15.48 -13.74
CA LEU A 468 -34.56 -14.19 -13.05
C LEU A 468 -35.98 -13.82 -12.62
N GLU A 469 -37.00 -14.18 -13.41
CA GLU A 469 -38.41 -14.06 -13.01
C GLU A 469 -38.74 -14.92 -11.79
N GLN A 470 -38.28 -16.18 -11.75
CA GLN A 470 -38.43 -17.05 -10.58
C GLN A 470 -37.77 -16.43 -9.33
N MET A 471 -36.55 -15.85 -9.47
CA MET A 471 -35.86 -15.18 -8.35
C MET A 471 -36.60 -13.92 -7.88
N THR A 472 -37.23 -13.20 -8.78
CA THR A 472 -38.08 -12.05 -8.45
C THR A 472 -39.27 -12.47 -7.60
N GLN A 473 -39.96 -13.55 -8.00
CA GLN A 473 -41.08 -14.09 -7.24
C GLN A 473 -40.64 -14.62 -5.85
N TYR A 474 -39.50 -15.31 -5.81
CA TYR A 474 -38.93 -15.81 -4.55
C TYR A 474 -38.63 -14.68 -3.56
N CYS A 475 -37.98 -13.60 -4.01
CA CYS A 475 -37.64 -12.45 -3.17
C CYS A 475 -38.88 -11.64 -2.77
N ALA A 476 -39.88 -11.52 -3.63
CA ALA A 476 -41.14 -10.86 -3.33
C ALA A 476 -41.87 -11.55 -2.15
N GLY A 477 -41.77 -12.87 -2.03
CA GLY A 477 -42.29 -13.64 -0.86
C GLY A 477 -41.62 -13.25 0.46
N SER A 478 -40.45 -12.59 0.43
CA SER A 478 -39.73 -12.07 1.59
C SER A 478 -39.82 -10.54 1.74
N ASP A 479 -40.72 -9.89 0.98
CA ASP A 479 -40.90 -8.44 0.91
C ASP A 479 -39.63 -7.68 0.50
N ILE A 480 -38.85 -8.27 -0.41
CA ILE A 480 -37.61 -7.69 -0.91
C ILE A 480 -37.73 -7.48 -2.43
N GLN A 481 -37.58 -6.21 -2.84
CA GLN A 481 -37.49 -5.87 -4.25
C GLN A 481 -36.08 -6.14 -4.78
N ILE A 482 -36.01 -6.81 -5.93
CA ILE A 482 -34.74 -7.08 -6.61
C ILE A 482 -34.73 -6.42 -8.01
N GLN A 483 -33.54 -6.04 -8.45
CA GLN A 483 -33.29 -5.67 -9.84
C GLN A 483 -32.72 -6.89 -10.57
N THR A 484 -33.17 -7.12 -11.80
CA THR A 484 -32.74 -8.27 -12.58
C THR A 484 -32.15 -7.81 -13.92
N GLN A 485 -31.08 -8.47 -14.34
CA GLN A 485 -30.47 -8.21 -15.66
C GLN A 485 -29.94 -9.50 -16.26
N THR A 486 -30.31 -9.77 -17.53
CA THR A 486 -29.60 -10.73 -18.37
C THR A 486 -28.60 -9.96 -19.22
N ARG A 487 -27.33 -10.38 -19.24
CA ARG A 487 -26.25 -9.72 -19.95
C ARG A 487 -25.52 -10.69 -20.86
N ILE A 488 -25.28 -10.29 -22.09
CA ILE A 488 -24.46 -11.03 -23.05
C ILE A 488 -23.00 -10.57 -22.87
N SER A 489 -22.08 -11.50 -22.81
CA SER A 489 -20.65 -11.21 -22.70
C SER A 489 -19.80 -12.33 -23.28
N ALA A 490 -18.75 -11.97 -23.99
CA ALA A 490 -17.75 -12.92 -24.47
C ALA A 490 -16.92 -13.55 -23.33
N ASN A 491 -16.95 -12.96 -22.11
CA ASN A 491 -16.31 -13.49 -20.91
C ASN A 491 -17.22 -13.25 -19.70
N ILE A 492 -17.58 -14.31 -18.99
CA ILE A 492 -18.52 -14.26 -17.85
C ILE A 492 -17.99 -13.35 -16.72
N ALA A 493 -16.70 -13.43 -16.40
CA ALA A 493 -16.13 -12.57 -15.37
C ALA A 493 -16.18 -11.08 -15.73
N ASN A 494 -15.97 -10.74 -17.01
CA ASN A 494 -16.10 -9.38 -17.49
C ASN A 494 -17.56 -8.92 -17.47
N GLY A 495 -18.52 -9.78 -17.83
CA GLY A 495 -19.94 -9.51 -17.72
C GLY A 495 -20.35 -9.14 -16.28
N ILE A 496 -19.88 -9.90 -15.31
CA ILE A 496 -20.09 -9.63 -13.87
C ILE A 496 -19.46 -8.30 -13.46
N LYS A 497 -18.21 -8.03 -13.86
CA LYS A 497 -17.51 -6.76 -13.54
C LYS A 497 -18.21 -5.53 -14.09
N HIS A 498 -18.70 -5.62 -15.31
CA HIS A 498 -19.44 -4.52 -15.94
C HIS A 498 -20.76 -4.26 -15.22
N ALA A 499 -21.53 -5.32 -14.92
CA ALA A 499 -22.77 -5.20 -14.15
C ALA A 499 -22.50 -4.65 -12.74
N PHE A 500 -21.44 -5.09 -12.08
CA PHE A 500 -21.04 -4.59 -10.76
C PHE A 500 -20.85 -3.07 -10.75
N LYS A 501 -20.16 -2.52 -11.76
CA LYS A 501 -19.95 -1.08 -11.91
C LYS A 501 -21.25 -0.35 -12.30
N GLU A 502 -22.00 -0.90 -13.21
CA GLU A 502 -23.25 -0.30 -13.70
C GLU A 502 -24.28 -0.14 -12.59
N PHE A 503 -24.47 -1.18 -11.80
CA PHE A 503 -25.38 -1.15 -10.64
C PHE A 503 -24.76 -0.50 -9.41
N GLN A 504 -23.51 -0.07 -9.46
CA GLN A 504 -22.78 0.45 -8.28
C GLN A 504 -22.92 -0.50 -7.07
N ALA A 505 -22.78 -1.81 -7.32
CA ALA A 505 -22.86 -2.81 -6.28
C ALA A 505 -21.69 -2.68 -5.29
N THR A 506 -21.93 -3.00 -4.02
CA THR A 506 -20.93 -2.89 -2.96
C THR A 506 -20.20 -4.20 -2.69
N GLU A 507 -20.84 -5.32 -3.02
CA GLU A 507 -20.30 -6.67 -2.81
C GLU A 507 -20.90 -7.67 -3.80
N ILE A 508 -20.23 -8.79 -3.99
CA ILE A 508 -20.68 -9.87 -4.87
C ILE A 508 -20.86 -11.13 -4.03
N LEU A 509 -22.00 -11.80 -4.25
CA LEU A 509 -22.23 -13.16 -3.75
C LEU A 509 -22.35 -14.11 -4.92
N ILE A 510 -21.42 -15.05 -5.08
CA ILE A 510 -21.37 -15.99 -6.19
C ILE A 510 -21.39 -17.45 -5.72
N GLY A 511 -22.09 -18.30 -6.46
CA GLY A 511 -22.12 -19.74 -6.18
C GLY A 511 -20.86 -20.48 -6.61
N MET A 512 -20.40 -21.40 -5.76
CA MET A 512 -19.36 -22.38 -6.10
C MET A 512 -20.03 -23.66 -6.58
N HIS A 513 -19.77 -24.05 -7.82
CA HIS A 513 -20.36 -25.26 -8.39
C HIS A 513 -19.55 -26.51 -8.03
N THR A 514 -20.25 -27.65 -7.88
CA THR A 514 -19.69 -28.94 -7.48
C THR A 514 -19.24 -29.84 -8.63
N HIS A 515 -19.45 -29.43 -9.90
CA HIS A 515 -19.01 -30.22 -11.05
C HIS A 515 -17.48 -30.29 -11.13
N LYS A 516 -16.93 -31.52 -11.19
CA LYS A 516 -15.47 -31.79 -11.16
C LYS A 516 -14.68 -31.01 -12.20
N GLU A 517 -15.23 -30.82 -13.40
CA GLU A 517 -14.55 -30.09 -14.49
C GLU A 517 -14.51 -28.56 -14.26
N VAL A 518 -15.42 -28.04 -13.44
CA VAL A 518 -15.51 -26.59 -13.16
C VAL A 518 -14.63 -26.19 -11.98
N SER A 519 -14.31 -27.14 -11.06
CA SER A 519 -13.57 -26.77 -9.83
C SER A 519 -12.13 -26.35 -10.10
N THR A 520 -11.40 -27.02 -10.98
CA THR A 520 -10.04 -26.65 -11.36
C THR A 520 -10.00 -25.39 -12.25
N LYS A 521 -10.94 -25.23 -13.17
CA LYS A 521 -11.09 -24.01 -13.98
C LYS A 521 -11.60 -22.83 -13.17
N PHE A 522 -12.42 -23.06 -12.16
CA PHE A 522 -12.99 -22.00 -11.31
C PHE A 522 -11.92 -21.31 -10.45
N TRP A 523 -10.98 -22.07 -9.88
CA TRP A 523 -9.84 -21.54 -9.14
C TRP A 523 -8.72 -21.02 -10.06
N GLY A 524 -8.76 -21.35 -11.36
CA GLY A 524 -7.81 -20.89 -12.37
C GLY A 524 -8.21 -19.55 -13.00
N GLU A 525 -8.56 -19.61 -14.30
CA GLU A 525 -8.77 -18.40 -15.12
C GLU A 525 -9.95 -17.53 -14.70
N PHE A 526 -11.10 -18.14 -14.33
CA PHE A 526 -12.29 -17.38 -13.94
C PHE A 526 -12.06 -16.60 -12.65
N HIS A 527 -11.50 -17.26 -11.64
CA HIS A 527 -11.16 -16.65 -10.35
C HIS A 527 -10.16 -15.52 -10.53
N GLN A 528 -9.04 -15.77 -11.23
CA GLN A 528 -8.07 -14.73 -11.53
C GLN A 528 -8.66 -13.59 -12.34
N SER A 529 -9.49 -13.89 -13.35
CA SER A 529 -10.15 -12.88 -14.15
C SER A 529 -11.14 -12.04 -13.34
N LEU A 530 -11.89 -12.64 -12.41
CA LEU A 530 -12.83 -11.92 -11.54
C LEU A 530 -12.07 -11.03 -10.54
N PHE A 531 -11.02 -11.57 -9.90
CA PHE A 531 -10.24 -10.84 -8.89
C PHE A 531 -9.36 -9.75 -9.48
N ASN A 532 -8.82 -9.93 -10.69
CA ASN A 532 -8.03 -8.92 -11.40
C ASN A 532 -8.83 -7.68 -11.82
N GLY A 533 -9.96 -7.41 -11.20
CA GLY A 533 -10.77 -6.27 -11.57
C GLY A 533 -11.70 -5.76 -10.50
N LEU A 534 -11.78 -6.44 -9.36
CA LEU A 534 -12.68 -6.11 -8.27
C LEU A 534 -11.94 -6.19 -6.93
N ASN A 535 -11.89 -5.07 -6.23
CA ASN A 535 -11.26 -4.98 -4.91
C ASN A 535 -12.28 -4.97 -3.76
N GLN A 536 -13.56 -4.99 -4.11
CA GLN A 536 -14.67 -5.07 -3.16
C GLN A 536 -14.81 -6.50 -2.61
N GLN A 537 -15.64 -6.64 -1.58
CA GLN A 537 -15.89 -7.95 -0.98
C GLN A 537 -16.51 -8.92 -1.96
N ILE A 538 -15.93 -10.10 -2.07
CA ILE A 538 -16.48 -11.22 -2.85
C ILE A 538 -16.70 -12.37 -1.90
N THR A 539 -17.96 -12.83 -1.84
CA THR A 539 -18.36 -14.00 -1.06
C THR A 539 -18.71 -15.12 -2.03
N MET A 540 -18.02 -16.26 -1.88
CA MET A 540 -18.25 -17.45 -2.67
C MET A 540 -18.91 -18.49 -1.80
N ALA A 541 -20.06 -19.02 -2.21
CA ALA A 541 -20.84 -19.94 -1.40
C ALA A 541 -21.11 -21.27 -2.09
N ARG A 542 -20.88 -22.38 -1.41
CA ARG A 542 -21.33 -23.70 -1.75
C ARG A 542 -22.29 -24.17 -0.65
N LEU A 543 -23.57 -24.20 -0.95
CA LEU A 543 -24.63 -24.52 -0.01
C LEU A 543 -25.23 -25.89 -0.39
N ALA A 544 -24.75 -26.94 0.27
CA ALA A 544 -25.26 -28.31 0.07
C ALA A 544 -26.65 -28.47 0.63
N GLN A 545 -26.97 -27.75 1.72
CA GLN A 545 -28.27 -27.82 2.42
C GLN A 545 -28.93 -26.42 2.46
N PRO A 546 -30.25 -26.34 2.69
CA PRO A 546 -30.93 -25.08 2.95
C PRO A 546 -30.38 -24.39 4.21
N LEU A 547 -30.23 -23.05 4.17
CA LEU A 547 -29.64 -22.31 5.28
C LEU A 547 -30.41 -22.35 6.58
N ASN A 548 -31.72 -22.55 6.53
CA ASN A 548 -32.57 -22.73 7.71
C ASN A 548 -32.28 -24.01 8.51
N THR A 549 -31.51 -24.94 7.96
CA THR A 549 -31.09 -26.19 8.66
C THR A 549 -29.73 -26.01 9.35
N ILE A 550 -29.05 -24.88 9.16
CA ILE A 550 -27.75 -24.64 9.77
C ILE A 550 -27.90 -24.31 11.25
N ARG A 551 -27.19 -25.06 12.10
CA ARG A 551 -27.20 -24.91 13.57
C ARG A 551 -25.99 -24.17 14.10
N ARG A 552 -24.87 -24.19 13.38
CA ARG A 552 -23.63 -23.54 13.78
C ARG A 552 -22.87 -22.98 12.57
N ILE A 553 -22.29 -21.79 12.74
CA ILE A 553 -21.37 -21.20 11.78
C ILE A 553 -19.98 -21.31 12.39
N GLN A 554 -19.00 -21.85 11.66
CA GLN A 554 -17.61 -21.93 12.07
C GLN A 554 -16.79 -21.05 11.13
N VAL A 555 -16.01 -20.11 11.65
CA VAL A 555 -15.30 -19.08 10.89
C VAL A 555 -13.80 -19.19 11.14
N ALA A 556 -13.02 -19.54 10.14
CA ALA A 556 -11.56 -19.47 10.18
C ALA A 556 -11.10 -18.07 9.76
N VAL A 557 -10.38 -17.38 10.65
CA VAL A 557 -9.93 -16.00 10.46
C VAL A 557 -8.40 -15.96 10.37
N PRO A 558 -7.81 -15.40 9.31
CA PRO A 558 -6.36 -15.30 9.19
C PRO A 558 -5.80 -14.31 10.22
N SER A 559 -4.55 -14.50 10.63
CA SER A 559 -3.88 -13.56 11.52
C SER A 559 -3.71 -12.20 10.85
N ARG A 560 -3.85 -11.12 11.61
CA ARG A 560 -3.80 -9.72 11.15
C ARG A 560 -4.98 -9.33 10.25
N ALA A 561 -6.07 -10.10 10.24
CA ALA A 561 -7.29 -9.76 9.52
C ALA A 561 -7.88 -8.43 9.98
N GLU A 562 -7.66 -8.04 11.24
CA GLU A 562 -8.09 -6.78 11.83
C GLU A 562 -7.49 -5.55 11.14
N PHE A 563 -6.39 -5.69 10.45
CA PHE A 563 -5.77 -4.60 9.69
C PHE A 563 -6.27 -4.50 8.24
N GLU A 564 -7.09 -5.45 7.79
CA GLU A 564 -7.71 -5.37 6.46
C GLU A 564 -8.84 -4.35 6.43
N PRO A 565 -8.94 -3.52 5.38
CA PRO A 565 -10.01 -2.54 5.26
C PRO A 565 -11.42 -3.12 5.35
N GLY A 566 -11.61 -4.34 4.85
CA GLY A 566 -12.89 -5.04 4.83
C GLY A 566 -13.23 -5.83 6.09
N PHE A 567 -12.43 -5.74 7.17
CA PHE A 567 -12.60 -6.56 8.38
C PHE A 567 -14.01 -6.51 8.96
N TYR A 568 -14.52 -5.33 9.22
CA TYR A 568 -15.85 -5.20 9.82
C TYR A 568 -16.99 -5.47 8.84
N ARG A 569 -16.76 -5.36 7.52
CA ARG A 569 -17.79 -5.64 6.54
C ARG A 569 -18.16 -7.12 6.54
N TRP A 570 -17.20 -8.02 6.44
CA TRP A 570 -17.49 -9.45 6.48
C TRP A 570 -17.99 -9.88 7.87
N LEU A 571 -17.47 -9.30 8.95
CA LEU A 571 -17.90 -9.61 10.30
C LEU A 571 -19.37 -9.22 10.53
N GLU A 572 -19.79 -8.04 10.03
CA GLU A 572 -21.18 -7.60 10.04
C GLU A 572 -22.09 -8.56 9.27
N ARG A 573 -21.65 -9.03 8.08
CA ARG A 573 -22.45 -9.97 7.27
C ARG A 573 -22.65 -11.30 7.99
N LEU A 574 -21.59 -11.85 8.55
CA LEU A 574 -21.66 -13.11 9.29
C LEU A 574 -22.49 -12.98 10.56
N SER A 575 -22.35 -11.88 11.28
CA SER A 575 -23.15 -11.62 12.49
C SER A 575 -24.64 -11.50 12.17
N ARG A 576 -25.01 -10.89 11.02
CA ARG A 576 -26.41 -10.85 10.56
C ARG A 576 -26.93 -12.22 10.18
N ILE A 577 -26.15 -13.02 9.44
CA ILE A 577 -26.55 -14.40 9.11
C ILE A 577 -26.78 -15.18 10.38
N ALA A 578 -25.85 -15.13 11.35
CA ALA A 578 -25.98 -15.84 12.62
C ALA A 578 -27.21 -15.38 13.43
N GLY A 579 -27.46 -14.07 13.48
CA GLY A 579 -28.62 -13.49 14.15
C GLY A 579 -29.95 -13.84 13.48
N ASN A 580 -30.02 -13.81 12.14
CA ASN A 580 -31.22 -14.15 11.39
C ASN A 580 -31.53 -15.65 11.40
N LEU A 581 -30.54 -16.52 11.53
CA LEU A 581 -30.67 -17.95 11.65
C LEU A 581 -30.81 -18.42 13.12
N GLU A 582 -30.63 -17.50 14.09
CA GLU A 582 -30.61 -17.79 15.54
C GLU A 582 -29.61 -18.92 15.93
N CYS A 583 -28.53 -19.05 15.14
CA CYS A 583 -27.50 -20.06 15.30
C CYS A 583 -26.28 -19.55 16.05
N ARG A 584 -25.48 -20.47 16.61
CA ARG A 584 -24.18 -20.13 17.21
C ARG A 584 -23.15 -19.90 16.15
N ILE A 585 -22.25 -18.90 16.39
CA ILE A 585 -21.10 -18.65 15.55
C ILE A 585 -19.82 -18.86 16.36
N GLN A 586 -18.87 -19.59 15.80
CA GLN A 586 -17.58 -19.87 16.42
C GLN A 586 -16.47 -19.32 15.54
N PHE A 587 -15.60 -18.50 16.14
CA PHE A 587 -14.45 -17.92 15.44
C PHE A 587 -13.16 -18.62 15.84
N HIS A 588 -12.37 -19.02 14.85
CA HIS A 588 -11.06 -19.63 15.01
C HIS A 588 -10.00 -18.67 14.46
N GLY A 589 -9.05 -18.25 15.30
CA GLY A 589 -8.02 -17.30 14.91
C GLY A 589 -7.07 -16.98 16.05
N ARG A 590 -6.21 -15.99 15.88
CA ARG A 590 -5.30 -15.56 16.93
C ARG A 590 -6.02 -14.73 18.00
N THR A 591 -5.53 -14.81 19.22
CA THR A 591 -6.10 -14.12 20.38
C THR A 591 -6.28 -12.62 20.15
N GLU A 592 -5.32 -11.95 19.50
CA GLU A 592 -5.39 -10.51 19.21
C GLU A 592 -6.55 -10.17 18.29
N THR A 593 -6.70 -10.92 17.18
CA THR A 593 -7.80 -10.77 16.23
C THR A 593 -9.14 -11.11 16.86
N LEU A 594 -9.20 -12.20 17.63
CA LEU A 594 -10.43 -12.66 18.28
C LEU A 594 -10.94 -11.71 19.37
N SER A 595 -10.05 -10.99 20.05
CA SER A 595 -10.45 -9.98 21.04
C SER A 595 -11.27 -8.85 20.41
N LEU A 596 -10.86 -8.39 19.22
CA LEU A 596 -11.59 -7.36 18.46
C LEU A 596 -12.91 -7.89 17.89
N VAL A 597 -12.94 -9.15 17.42
CA VAL A 597 -14.19 -9.80 16.98
C VAL A 597 -15.19 -9.89 18.13
N ASN A 598 -14.74 -10.31 19.31
CA ASN A 598 -15.58 -10.40 20.51
C ASN A 598 -16.15 -9.04 20.94
N GLU A 599 -15.29 -8.04 20.97
CA GLU A 599 -15.68 -6.67 21.28
C GLU A 599 -16.76 -6.16 20.31
N TYR A 600 -16.54 -6.37 19.01
CA TYR A 600 -17.49 -5.98 17.99
C TYR A 600 -18.86 -6.65 18.17
N ILE A 601 -18.88 -7.98 18.33
CA ILE A 601 -20.13 -8.73 18.46
C ILE A 601 -20.88 -8.33 19.73
N LYS A 602 -20.20 -8.20 20.86
CA LYS A 602 -20.83 -7.75 22.11
C LYS A 602 -21.49 -6.38 21.99
N ASN A 603 -20.86 -5.46 21.31
CA ASN A 603 -21.34 -4.08 21.21
C ASN A 603 -22.41 -3.91 20.13
N ARG A 604 -22.34 -4.67 19.03
CA ARG A 604 -23.19 -4.44 17.85
C ARG A 604 -24.29 -5.49 17.68
N HIS A 605 -24.00 -6.73 18.06
CA HIS A 605 -24.90 -7.88 17.92
C HIS A 605 -25.04 -8.69 19.21
N PRO A 606 -25.49 -8.07 20.32
CA PRO A 606 -25.55 -8.74 21.64
C PRO A 606 -26.46 -9.98 21.66
N GLN A 607 -27.34 -10.10 20.67
CA GLN A 607 -28.21 -11.29 20.50
C GLN A 607 -27.48 -12.50 19.90
N VAL A 608 -26.30 -12.31 19.27
CA VAL A 608 -25.56 -13.38 18.63
C VAL A 608 -24.71 -14.13 19.67
N ARG A 609 -24.89 -15.46 19.73
CA ARG A 609 -24.08 -16.30 20.60
C ARG A 609 -22.77 -16.67 19.89
N ALA A 610 -21.66 -16.06 20.30
CA ALA A 610 -20.36 -16.27 19.71
C ALA A 610 -19.41 -17.00 20.66
N ASP A 611 -18.73 -18.03 20.14
CA ASP A 611 -17.67 -18.79 20.80
C ASP A 611 -16.33 -18.45 20.11
N TYR A 612 -15.22 -18.54 20.85
CA TYR A 612 -13.89 -18.17 20.35
C TYR A 612 -12.90 -19.30 20.65
N SER A 613 -12.13 -19.71 19.64
CA SER A 613 -11.12 -20.75 19.75
C SER A 613 -9.81 -20.28 19.16
N ASN A 614 -8.71 -20.46 19.88
CA ASN A 614 -7.40 -20.06 19.39
C ASN A 614 -6.92 -20.97 18.26
N MET A 615 -6.46 -20.38 17.18
CA MET A 615 -5.80 -21.00 16.02
C MET A 615 -4.54 -20.20 15.69
N ASP A 616 -3.39 -20.67 16.14
CA ASP A 616 -2.13 -19.92 15.98
C ASP A 616 -1.56 -20.03 14.57
N HIS A 617 -1.78 -21.16 13.92
CA HIS A 617 -1.24 -21.43 12.60
C HIS A 617 -2.34 -21.82 11.60
N TRP A 618 -2.27 -21.25 10.39
CA TRP A 618 -3.19 -21.56 9.31
C TRP A 618 -3.20 -23.05 8.90
N ASN A 619 -2.06 -23.73 9.11
CA ASN A 619 -1.93 -25.17 8.86
C ASN A 619 -2.82 -26.04 9.76
N GLU A 620 -3.51 -25.47 10.74
CA GLU A 620 -4.49 -26.15 11.57
C GLU A 620 -5.90 -26.21 10.92
N LEU A 621 -6.09 -25.51 9.78
CA LEU A 621 -7.35 -25.51 9.05
C LEU A 621 -7.89 -26.92 8.73
N PRO A 622 -7.07 -27.91 8.30
CA PRO A 622 -7.54 -29.27 8.08
C PRO A 622 -8.08 -29.97 9.35
N LYS A 623 -7.58 -29.61 10.53
CA LYS A 623 -8.09 -30.17 11.80
C LYS A 623 -9.53 -29.73 12.05
N LEU A 624 -9.86 -28.48 11.71
CA LEU A 624 -11.23 -27.97 11.84
C LEU A 624 -12.23 -28.71 10.96
N ALA A 625 -11.79 -29.31 9.86
CA ALA A 625 -12.65 -30.08 8.98
C ALA A 625 -13.32 -31.26 9.67
N ASN A 626 -12.65 -31.85 10.67
CA ASN A 626 -13.19 -32.96 11.47
C ASN A 626 -14.32 -32.48 12.40
N ASP A 627 -14.30 -31.23 12.81
CA ASP A 627 -15.29 -30.65 13.73
C ASP A 627 -16.49 -30.04 12.97
N VAL A 628 -16.43 -29.99 11.64
CA VAL A 628 -17.49 -29.45 10.78
C VAL A 628 -18.50 -30.57 10.46
N ALA A 629 -19.65 -30.57 11.11
CA ALA A 629 -20.78 -31.47 10.80
C ALA A 629 -21.53 -30.96 9.53
N ASP A 630 -22.44 -31.79 9.01
CA ASP A 630 -23.19 -31.48 7.78
C ASP A 630 -24.16 -30.29 7.96
N ASP A 631 -24.66 -30.10 9.20
CA ASP A 631 -25.53 -29.00 9.62
C ASP A 631 -24.74 -27.74 10.05
N HIS A 632 -23.41 -27.70 9.81
CA HIS A 632 -22.58 -26.53 10.02
C HIS A 632 -22.35 -25.78 8.71
N LEU A 633 -22.23 -24.44 8.78
CA LEU A 633 -21.71 -23.59 7.74
C LEU A 633 -20.26 -23.25 8.06
N PHE A 634 -19.33 -23.75 7.28
CA PHE A 634 -17.93 -23.42 7.43
C PHE A 634 -17.58 -22.19 6.61
N VAL A 635 -16.97 -21.20 7.22
CA VAL A 635 -16.60 -19.92 6.60
C VAL A 635 -15.09 -19.75 6.68
N ILE A 636 -14.48 -19.50 5.57
CA ILE A 636 -13.05 -19.16 5.45
C ILE A 636 -12.93 -17.70 5.05
N VAL A 637 -12.41 -16.89 5.95
CA VAL A 637 -11.98 -15.54 5.58
C VAL A 637 -10.58 -15.65 5.01
N THR A 638 -10.42 -15.24 3.76
CA THR A 638 -9.11 -15.26 3.08
C THR A 638 -8.49 -13.88 3.00
N ALA A 639 -7.33 -13.78 2.35
CA ALA A 639 -6.63 -12.55 2.08
C ALA A 639 -6.15 -12.52 0.64
N ARG A 640 -6.05 -11.33 0.06
CA ARG A 640 -5.53 -11.17 -1.31
C ARG A 640 -4.01 -11.02 -1.30
N LYS A 641 -3.34 -11.44 -2.38
CA LYS A 641 -1.89 -11.25 -2.54
C LYS A 641 -1.52 -9.77 -2.35
N GLY A 642 -0.50 -9.54 -1.54
CA GLY A 642 -0.02 -8.19 -1.25
C GLY A 642 -0.69 -7.48 -0.08
N THR A 643 -1.68 -8.09 0.58
CA THR A 643 -2.30 -7.53 1.78
C THR A 643 -1.61 -8.00 3.07
N VAL A 644 -1.94 -7.36 4.19
CA VAL A 644 -1.25 -7.58 5.49
C VAL A 644 -1.52 -8.95 6.08
N SER A 645 -2.72 -9.48 5.87
CA SER A 645 -3.16 -10.79 6.38
C SER A 645 -2.81 -11.95 5.44
N TYR A 646 -2.27 -11.66 4.24
CA TYR A 646 -1.92 -12.69 3.28
C TYR A 646 -0.77 -13.59 3.77
N LYS A 647 -0.94 -14.90 3.58
CA LYS A 647 0.06 -15.93 3.85
C LYS A 647 0.15 -16.88 2.68
N ASN A 648 1.33 -17.40 2.41
CA ASN A 648 1.56 -18.38 1.34
C ASN A 648 0.71 -19.65 1.52
N ALA A 649 0.35 -20.00 2.76
CA ALA A 649 -0.55 -21.12 3.04
C ALA A 649 -1.94 -20.95 2.39
N LEU A 650 -2.39 -19.73 2.13
CA LEU A 650 -3.66 -19.46 1.43
C LEU A 650 -3.62 -19.85 -0.06
N GLU A 651 -2.46 -20.07 -0.64
CA GLU A 651 -2.33 -20.56 -2.02
C GLU A 651 -2.77 -22.02 -2.17
N TYR A 652 -2.64 -22.80 -1.10
CA TYR A 652 -3.05 -24.21 -1.06
C TYR A 652 -4.53 -24.39 -0.69
N LEU A 653 -5.23 -23.31 -0.40
CA LEU A 653 -6.64 -23.33 0.00
C LEU A 653 -7.56 -24.10 -0.98
N PRO A 654 -7.41 -23.99 -2.31
CA PRO A 654 -8.21 -24.77 -3.25
C PRO A 654 -8.08 -26.28 -3.06
N ASP A 655 -6.85 -26.76 -2.86
CA ASP A 655 -6.53 -28.17 -2.68
C ASP A 655 -7.04 -28.66 -1.31
N GLU A 656 -6.89 -27.83 -0.26
CA GLU A 656 -7.40 -28.12 1.08
C GLU A 656 -8.93 -28.21 1.10
N ILE A 657 -9.62 -27.31 0.40
CA ILE A 657 -11.07 -27.33 0.28
C ILE A 657 -11.56 -28.59 -0.45
N GLN A 658 -10.90 -28.97 -1.51
CA GLN A 658 -11.26 -30.18 -2.26
C GLN A 658 -11.01 -31.44 -1.44
N ARG A 659 -9.93 -31.48 -0.67
CA ARG A 659 -9.51 -32.66 0.10
C ARG A 659 -10.31 -32.87 1.39
N TYR A 660 -10.57 -31.80 2.13
CA TYR A 660 -11.08 -31.87 3.50
C TYR A 660 -12.53 -31.39 3.66
N PHE A 661 -13.02 -30.54 2.77
CA PHE A 661 -14.35 -29.92 2.89
C PHE A 661 -15.30 -30.30 1.75
N ASN A 662 -15.01 -31.36 1.01
CA ASN A 662 -15.87 -31.80 -0.09
C ASN A 662 -17.27 -32.21 0.45
N GLY A 663 -18.34 -31.73 -0.21
CA GLY A 663 -19.73 -31.98 0.17
C GLY A 663 -20.27 -31.17 1.36
N LYS A 664 -19.42 -30.40 2.07
CA LYS A 664 -19.82 -29.54 3.21
C LYS A 664 -20.38 -28.19 2.74
N ASN A 665 -21.19 -27.53 3.58
CA ASN A 665 -21.59 -26.15 3.36
C ASN A 665 -20.38 -25.25 3.62
N LEU A 666 -19.94 -24.54 2.58
CA LEU A 666 -18.71 -23.75 2.58
C LEU A 666 -18.95 -22.35 2.08
N VAL A 667 -18.40 -21.38 2.76
CA VAL A 667 -18.34 -19.98 2.31
C VAL A 667 -16.91 -19.50 2.37
N ILE A 668 -16.45 -18.83 1.31
CA ILE A 668 -15.14 -18.21 1.25
C ILE A 668 -15.34 -16.72 1.04
N ILE A 669 -14.75 -15.93 1.92
CA ILE A 669 -14.86 -14.48 1.87
C ILE A 669 -13.51 -13.87 1.51
N PHE A 670 -13.48 -13.12 0.43
CA PHE A 670 -12.38 -12.26 0.05
C PHE A 670 -12.71 -10.84 0.51
N PRO A 671 -12.03 -10.32 1.54
CA PRO A 671 -12.34 -9.03 2.11
C PRO A 671 -12.20 -7.88 1.11
N ASP A 672 -12.91 -6.81 1.38
CA ASP A 672 -12.78 -5.55 0.67
C ASP A 672 -11.40 -4.92 0.93
N GLN A 673 -10.78 -4.39 -0.13
CA GLN A 673 -9.45 -3.81 -0.07
C GLN A 673 -9.46 -2.27 0.06
N TYR A 674 -10.57 -1.63 -0.25
CA TYR A 674 -10.66 -0.16 -0.21
C TYR A 674 -11.43 0.38 0.99
N GLY A 675 -12.07 -0.49 1.77
CA GLY A 675 -12.81 -0.10 2.96
C GLY A 675 -13.81 1.00 2.66
N ASP A 676 -15.00 0.66 2.16
CA ASP A 676 -16.13 1.54 2.42
C ASP A 676 -16.30 1.58 3.92
N GLN A 677 -16.33 2.77 4.43
CA GLN A 677 -16.36 3.06 5.85
C GLN A 677 -17.71 2.64 6.45
N GLU A 678 -17.93 1.33 6.66
CA GLU A 678 -18.82 0.89 7.71
C GLU A 678 -18.09 1.13 9.04
N VAL A 679 -18.08 2.38 9.42
CA VAL A 679 -17.45 2.81 10.66
C VAL A 679 -18.34 2.42 11.81
N MET A 680 -17.77 1.68 12.72
CA MET A 680 -18.39 1.20 13.92
C MET A 680 -17.93 2.01 15.12
N THR A 681 -18.87 2.56 15.85
CA THR A 681 -18.61 3.14 17.17
C THR A 681 -18.52 2.01 18.19
N TYR A 682 -17.35 1.83 18.75
CA TYR A 682 -17.24 1.13 20.03
C TYR A 682 -17.58 2.12 21.14
N SER A 683 -18.49 1.75 22.02
CA SER A 683 -18.55 2.37 23.34
C SER A 683 -17.19 2.11 23.99
N GLN A 684 -16.53 3.14 24.47
CA GLN A 684 -15.24 3.12 25.13
C GLN A 684 -15.02 1.82 25.89
N SER A 685 -14.29 0.90 25.28
CA SER A 685 -13.77 -0.25 25.98
C SER A 685 -12.31 -0.03 26.23
N GLN A 686 -11.95 -0.36 27.42
CA GLN A 686 -10.64 -0.33 28.02
C GLN A 686 -9.53 -0.60 27.00
N HIS A 687 -8.57 0.30 26.99
CA HIS A 687 -7.30 0.13 26.31
C HIS A 687 -6.78 -1.29 26.44
N THR A 688 -6.93 -2.08 25.41
CA THR A 688 -6.04 -3.21 25.21
C THR A 688 -4.72 -2.54 24.85
N GLU A 689 -3.79 -2.55 25.82
CA GLU A 689 -2.45 -1.99 25.65
C GLU A 689 -1.85 -2.54 24.37
N GLU A 690 -1.82 -1.71 23.33
CA GLU A 690 -1.04 -1.99 22.13
C GLU A 690 0.42 -2.15 22.57
N ARG A 691 0.89 -3.37 22.53
CA ARG A 691 2.29 -3.67 22.80
C ARG A 691 3.14 -3.03 21.71
N SER A 692 3.59 -1.81 21.96
CA SER A 692 4.48 -1.08 21.07
C SER A 692 5.80 -1.88 20.86
N ALA A 693 6.46 -1.67 19.73
CA ALA A 693 7.80 -2.21 19.49
C ALA A 693 8.76 -1.83 20.64
N TRP A 694 8.53 -0.67 21.29
CA TRP A 694 9.22 -0.19 22.48
C TRP A 694 8.98 -1.07 23.72
N GLU A 695 7.75 -1.52 23.95
CA GLU A 695 7.46 -2.43 25.09
C GLU A 695 7.99 -3.84 24.85
N SER A 696 8.07 -4.26 23.57
CA SER A 696 8.74 -5.50 23.20
C SER A 696 10.25 -5.39 23.42
N LEU A 697 10.85 -4.25 23.10
CA LEU A 697 12.26 -3.95 23.33
C LEU A 697 12.55 -3.77 24.83
N ALA A 698 11.71 -3.03 25.55
CA ALA A 698 11.84 -2.84 26.99
C ALA A 698 11.75 -4.15 27.76
N ARG A 699 10.82 -5.05 27.39
CA ARG A 699 10.72 -6.40 27.98
C ARG A 699 11.89 -7.29 27.59
N TRP A 700 12.40 -7.19 26.38
CA TRP A 700 13.59 -7.93 25.97
C TRP A 700 14.81 -7.48 26.76
N ILE A 701 14.98 -6.17 26.97
CA ILE A 701 16.04 -5.57 27.81
C ILE A 701 15.87 -6.01 29.28
N ASP A 702 14.65 -5.96 29.79
CA ASP A 702 14.37 -6.35 31.19
C ASP A 702 14.52 -7.86 31.41
N LYS A 703 14.14 -8.69 30.41
CA LYS A 703 14.40 -10.14 30.43
C LYS A 703 15.90 -10.46 30.38
N ARG A 704 16.68 -9.71 29.63
CA ARG A 704 18.14 -9.85 29.55
C ARG A 704 18.81 -9.37 30.85
N ARG A 705 18.29 -8.29 31.44
CA ARG A 705 18.78 -7.77 32.72
C ARG A 705 18.53 -8.77 33.86
N LYS A 706 17.38 -9.41 33.89
CA LYS A 706 17.03 -10.48 34.83
C LYS A 706 17.83 -11.77 34.60
N MET A 707 18.21 -12.09 33.37
CA MET A 707 19.10 -13.22 33.08
C MET A 707 20.53 -12.93 33.53
N LEU A 708 21.02 -11.71 33.35
CA LEU A 708 22.37 -11.30 33.81
C LEU A 708 22.46 -11.13 35.32
N SER A 709 21.34 -10.85 36.01
CA SER A 709 21.31 -10.78 37.48
C SER A 709 21.14 -12.15 38.16
N LYS A 710 20.77 -13.20 37.42
CA LYS A 710 20.73 -14.60 37.94
C LYS A 710 22.06 -15.35 37.80
N ASN A 711 23.01 -14.79 37.04
CA ASN A 711 24.33 -15.36 36.84
C ASN A 711 25.43 -14.61 37.67
N LYS A 712 25.03 -13.77 38.59
CA LYS A 712 25.84 -13.26 39.71
C LYS A 712 25.25 -13.83 41.00
#